data_5091ff9bfb5f51bd94476310872e38ce
#
_entry.id   5091ff9bfb5f51bd94476310872e38ce
#
_cell.length_a   1.000
_cell.length_b   1.000
_cell.length_c   1.000
_cell.angle_alpha   90.00
_cell.angle_beta   90.00
_cell.angle_gamma   90.00
#
_symmetry.space_group_name_H-M   'P 1'
#
loop_
_entity.id
_entity.type
_entity.pdbx_description
1 polymer ?
#
loop_
_entity_poly.entity_id
_entity_poly.type
_entity_poly.pdbx_seq_one_letter_code
_entity_poly.pdbx_strand_id
1 'polypeptide(L)'
;MHSICTHTLVSRPDYEFAHLESGRTRPSANRRTRRKGLTIGSVRCVCLALALLLLGARPSSAQNGGSIAGTVVDPLGAPVSGASVTLLLAEKPAKQVTSNVSGDFVFDALGAGRYRIEVASPGFQTRSTDLLYVAGTGRVQIDVSLAIGPLQQDVVVTAEATSLPMSQIGAQVTVLDAATLDTLGKPDVLEGLRLVPGSQVAQAGGRGAVTSFFVRGGASNFNKVLIDGVAANDLGGGFDFSSVAVTGVDSVEVLRESNSVKYGLDALTGVVSIATKRGRTTTPEFTYAIDGGNLGTLKNDLSIGGASGRYDYFADYSYFTTNNDVPNNEYNIGTFAGRFSAAVGHGTDLSGTIRRADTKYGSPNAILFFGIPDDSVQNGDFTYASVTAQSQIGDRWQSLIRFGSMVQNSHSTNPSPTGTPFDPGFGTNYLGNNMTITGANGYSVTGQAILDFGGAYPKLFDGHTTRNALSGQLSYRAGSILTVSGGGRFEDEQGFTQSGGAASPKNESTRNNGGLFGEARITAGRLFASGGVGYEHNAVFKNAVTPRVSVAYYARNTTTASPNDTKLTFNFGKGIKAPTIFQELNSVFELVPPAQATTLGVTPVGPERAQTLDVGVEQGVMHGQMRLRVTYFHNTFDDLLEFLSQQQLILIGVPPAAANATPFGAYANSQSMTGDGVELSVDALVAKAWRLAFSYTYLDAEVTKALSASATTNDAFPGIPIGAFSPLVGNRPFRRPANTGNMLVSYTKGPAQMAVAGYFSGKSDDSTFLSDRFFGDSLLLPNQDLDKGYAKIDVSGSYRVHPRLKWYLTIENLLNQDYQAASGFPALPFNVRTGVTITVGGR
;
A
#
# COMPACT_ATOMS: atom_id res chain seq x y z
N MET A 1 -12.98 -9.25 -4.21
CA MET A 1 -13.30 -10.58 -4.72
C MET A 1 -12.37 -10.99 -5.84
N HIS A 2 -12.14 -10.16 -6.85
CA HIS A 2 -11.26 -10.51 -7.99
C HIS A 2 -9.83 -10.91 -7.60
N SER A 3 -9.22 -10.25 -6.62
CA SER A 3 -7.83 -10.57 -6.24
C SER A 3 -7.67 -11.91 -5.52
N ILE A 4 -8.68 -12.38 -4.82
CA ILE A 4 -8.63 -13.66 -4.09
C ILE A 4 -9.04 -14.82 -4.99
N CYS A 5 -10.00 -14.63 -5.90
CA CYS A 5 -10.40 -15.65 -6.85
C CYS A 5 -9.37 -15.92 -7.96
N THR A 6 -8.60 -14.90 -8.40
CA THR A 6 -7.61 -15.12 -9.44
C THR A 6 -6.41 -15.97 -8.99
N HIS A 7 -6.12 -16.02 -7.68
CA HIS A 7 -5.03 -16.87 -7.19
C HIS A 7 -5.46 -18.26 -6.73
N THR A 8 -6.74 -18.46 -6.41
CA THR A 8 -7.23 -19.76 -5.92
C THR A 8 -7.98 -20.59 -6.98
N LEU A 9 -8.38 -20.00 -8.10
CA LEU A 9 -9.24 -20.67 -9.11
C LEU A 9 -8.55 -20.93 -10.47
N VAL A 10 -7.24 -20.77 -10.58
CA VAL A 10 -6.51 -21.04 -11.83
C VAL A 10 -5.79 -22.39 -11.75
N SER A 11 -6.49 -23.42 -11.36
CA SER A 11 -6.16 -24.79 -11.75
C SER A 11 -7.17 -25.25 -12.81
N ARG A 12 -6.85 -25.00 -14.08
CA ARG A 12 -7.62 -25.55 -15.19
C ARG A 12 -7.44 -27.07 -15.24
N PRO A 13 -8.52 -27.84 -15.37
CA PRO A 13 -8.37 -29.19 -15.89
C PRO A 13 -8.16 -29.10 -17.41
N ASP A 14 -7.01 -29.60 -17.86
CA ASP A 14 -6.77 -29.82 -19.28
C ASP A 14 -7.66 -30.96 -19.76
N TYR A 15 -8.67 -30.66 -20.57
CA TYR A 15 -9.33 -31.67 -21.40
C TYR A 15 -8.56 -31.81 -22.72
N GLU A 16 -7.77 -32.88 -22.81
CA GLU A 16 -7.29 -33.39 -24.08
C GLU A 16 -8.47 -33.84 -24.95
N PHE A 17 -8.66 -33.22 -26.09
CA PHE A 17 -9.32 -33.87 -27.24
C PHE A 17 -8.23 -34.47 -28.13
N ALA A 18 -8.15 -35.81 -28.06
CA ALA A 18 -7.45 -36.58 -29.05
C ALA A 18 -8.25 -36.61 -30.36
N HIS A 19 -7.60 -36.35 -31.47
CA HIS A 19 -7.64 -37.06 -32.75
C HIS A 19 -7.07 -36.20 -33.89
N LEU A 20 -6.16 -36.61 -34.60
CA LEU A 20 -5.85 -37.58 -35.61
C LEU A 20 -4.62 -37.17 -36.43
N GLU A 21 -3.84 -38.14 -36.74
CA GLU A 21 -2.60 -38.15 -37.50
C GLU A 21 -2.65 -37.49 -38.86
N SER A 22 -1.58 -36.89 -39.28
CA SER A 22 -0.87 -37.27 -40.52
C SER A 22 0.48 -36.56 -40.67
N GLY A 23 1.47 -37.31 -40.67
CA GLY A 23 2.65 -37.54 -41.44
C GLY A 23 3.52 -36.38 -41.99
N ARG A 24 4.80 -36.48 -41.67
CA ARG A 24 6.01 -36.36 -42.47
C ARG A 24 6.98 -35.20 -42.20
N THR A 25 8.11 -35.68 -41.80
CA THR A 25 9.50 -35.33 -42.17
C THR A 25 10.23 -34.16 -41.52
N ARG A 26 11.30 -34.55 -40.78
CA ARG A 26 12.48 -33.77 -40.38
C ARG A 26 13.23 -33.17 -41.60
N PRO A 27 14.19 -32.21 -41.44
CA PRO A 27 15.31 -32.28 -40.52
C PRO A 27 15.80 -30.98 -39.84
N SER A 28 16.43 -31.18 -38.69
CA SER A 28 17.60 -30.53 -38.12
C SER A 28 17.97 -29.07 -38.43
N ALA A 29 18.02 -28.26 -37.39
CA ALA A 29 19.20 -27.38 -37.18
C ALA A 29 19.34 -26.95 -35.72
N ASN A 30 20.41 -27.40 -35.13
CA ASN A 30 20.94 -27.02 -33.84
C ASN A 30 21.20 -25.52 -33.76
N ARG A 31 20.55 -24.77 -32.86
CA ARG A 31 21.10 -23.53 -32.33
C ARG A 31 20.96 -23.52 -30.82
N ARG A 32 22.03 -23.84 -30.16
CA ARG A 32 22.25 -23.62 -28.74
C ARG A 32 22.21 -22.11 -28.47
N THR A 33 21.14 -21.64 -27.89
CA THR A 33 21.15 -20.35 -27.21
C THR A 33 21.65 -20.58 -25.78
N ARG A 34 22.85 -20.12 -25.53
CA ARG A 34 23.44 -20.05 -24.18
C ARG A 34 22.59 -19.13 -23.30
N ARG A 35 21.88 -19.70 -22.36
CA ARG A 35 21.46 -18.96 -21.16
C ARG A 35 22.70 -18.54 -20.42
N LYS A 36 22.99 -17.23 -20.39
CA LYS A 36 23.95 -16.66 -19.45
C LYS A 36 23.27 -16.57 -18.11
N GLY A 37 23.43 -17.59 -17.27
CA GLY A 37 23.18 -17.43 -15.84
C GLY A 37 24.18 -16.42 -15.29
N LEU A 38 23.68 -15.42 -14.57
CA LEU A 38 24.52 -14.56 -13.75
C LEU A 38 25.15 -15.43 -12.67
N THR A 39 26.41 -15.75 -12.85
CA THR A 39 27.18 -16.53 -11.89
C THR A 39 27.55 -15.66 -10.68
N ILE A 40 27.58 -16.26 -9.50
CA ILE A 40 27.96 -15.71 -8.18
C ILE A 40 29.29 -14.90 -8.20
N GLY A 41 30.03 -14.91 -9.30
CA GLY A 41 31.25 -14.12 -9.52
C GLY A 41 31.01 -12.61 -9.67
N SER A 42 29.87 -12.17 -10.19
CA SER A 42 29.58 -10.73 -10.42
C SER A 42 29.28 -9.97 -9.12
N VAL A 43 28.73 -10.62 -8.10
CA VAL A 43 28.47 -10.01 -6.79
C VAL A 43 29.77 -9.77 -6.01
N ARG A 44 30.76 -10.65 -6.17
CA ARG A 44 32.10 -10.49 -5.54
C ARG A 44 32.88 -9.32 -6.12
N CYS A 45 32.77 -9.01 -7.41
CA CYS A 45 33.44 -7.87 -8.01
C CYS A 45 32.82 -6.52 -7.60
N VAL A 46 31.50 -6.43 -7.41
CA VAL A 46 30.84 -5.22 -6.94
C VAL A 46 31.17 -4.94 -5.47
N CYS A 47 31.21 -5.95 -4.63
CA CYS A 47 31.63 -5.81 -3.22
C CYS A 47 33.10 -5.40 -3.08
N LEU A 48 33.98 -5.91 -3.95
CA LEU A 48 35.41 -5.50 -3.96
C LEU A 48 35.61 -4.09 -4.48
N ALA A 49 34.84 -3.65 -5.45
CA ALA A 49 34.87 -2.27 -5.97
C ALA A 49 34.36 -1.24 -4.95
N LEU A 50 33.30 -1.60 -4.18
CA LEU A 50 32.84 -0.78 -3.06
C LEU A 50 33.84 -0.75 -1.89
N ALA A 51 34.51 -1.86 -1.59
CA ALA A 51 35.53 -1.92 -0.54
C ALA A 51 36.81 -1.12 -0.89
N LEU A 52 37.18 -1.07 -2.18
CA LEU A 52 38.32 -0.27 -2.65
C LEU A 52 38.02 1.25 -2.72
N LEU A 53 36.76 1.64 -2.90
CA LEU A 53 36.35 3.04 -2.82
C LEU A 53 36.34 3.59 -1.38
N LEU A 54 36.21 2.75 -0.37
CA LEU A 54 36.26 3.14 1.04
C LEU A 54 37.67 3.28 1.61
N LEU A 55 38.71 2.80 0.92
CA LEU A 55 40.11 2.88 1.38
C LEU A 55 40.84 4.11 0.87
N GLY A 56 40.23 4.94 0.02
CA GLY A 56 40.84 6.16 -0.55
C GLY A 56 40.64 7.47 0.19
N ALA A 57 39.88 7.49 1.29
CA ALA A 57 39.62 8.71 2.05
C ALA A 57 40.82 9.07 2.94
N ARG A 58 41.69 9.94 2.45
CA ARG A 58 42.70 10.58 3.29
C ARG A 58 41.99 11.52 4.28
N PRO A 59 42.32 11.50 5.58
CA PRO A 59 41.80 12.47 6.53
C PRO A 59 42.29 13.86 6.13
N SER A 60 41.35 14.74 5.78
CA SER A 60 41.59 16.17 5.59
C SER A 60 41.92 16.77 6.95
N SER A 61 43.03 17.41 7.06
CA SER A 61 43.45 18.14 8.26
C SER A 61 42.38 19.17 8.66
N ALA A 62 41.88 19.03 9.89
CA ALA A 62 40.90 19.94 10.48
C ALA A 62 41.50 21.38 10.51
N GLN A 63 40.86 22.27 9.76
CA GLN A 63 41.05 23.71 9.94
C GLN A 63 40.44 24.07 11.31
N ASN A 64 41.22 24.66 12.19
CA ASN A 64 40.80 25.11 13.52
C ASN A 64 39.77 26.24 13.36
N GLY A 65 38.49 25.87 13.32
CA GLY A 65 37.34 26.77 13.35
C GLY A 65 36.56 26.56 14.65
N GLY A 66 35.80 27.56 15.06
CA GLY A 66 34.87 27.42 16.20
C GLY A 66 33.79 26.40 15.90
N SER A 67 33.12 25.89 16.90
CA SER A 67 32.00 24.96 16.77
C SER A 67 30.83 25.32 17.66
N ILE A 68 29.60 24.99 17.23
CA ILE A 68 28.41 25.03 18.07
C ILE A 68 27.89 23.60 18.16
N ALA A 69 27.70 23.11 19.37
CA ALA A 69 27.12 21.81 19.61
C ALA A 69 26.00 21.88 20.63
N GLY A 70 25.10 20.94 20.63
CA GLY A 70 24.02 20.92 21.61
C GLY A 70 23.11 19.72 21.47
N THR A 71 22.10 19.68 22.30
CA THR A 71 21.10 18.61 22.32
C THR A 71 19.72 19.23 22.11
N VAL A 72 18.94 18.67 21.23
CA VAL A 72 17.51 18.99 21.06
C VAL A 72 16.72 18.08 21.98
N VAL A 73 15.94 18.66 22.87
CA VAL A 73 15.12 17.91 23.82
C VAL A 73 13.66 18.36 23.74
N ASP A 74 12.75 17.50 24.12
CA ASP A 74 11.35 17.83 24.31
C ASP A 74 11.12 18.56 25.65
N PRO A 75 9.87 19.00 25.96
CA PRO A 75 9.59 19.68 27.24
C PRO A 75 9.73 18.79 28.45
N LEU A 76 9.92 17.50 28.30
CA LEU A 76 10.11 16.51 29.36
C LEU A 76 11.59 16.12 29.52
N GLY A 77 12.48 16.72 28.67
CA GLY A 77 13.91 16.45 28.65
C GLY A 77 14.28 15.18 27.84
N ALA A 78 13.35 14.58 27.10
CA ALA A 78 13.69 13.47 26.22
C ALA A 78 14.33 13.99 24.92
N PRO A 79 15.36 13.30 24.39
CA PRO A 79 16.02 13.72 23.16
C PRO A 79 15.09 13.64 21.97
N VAL A 80 15.06 14.69 21.16
CA VAL A 80 14.30 14.74 19.90
C VAL A 80 15.24 14.37 18.78
N SER A 81 15.06 13.16 18.26
CA SER A 81 15.80 12.65 17.10
C SER A 81 15.19 13.16 15.80
N GLY A 82 16.02 13.43 14.80
CA GLY A 82 15.54 13.84 13.47
C GLY A 82 15.09 15.30 13.39
N ALA A 83 15.30 16.12 14.41
CA ALA A 83 15.01 17.54 14.34
C ALA A 83 15.94 18.24 13.34
N SER A 84 15.37 19.06 12.46
CA SER A 84 16.13 19.93 11.55
C SER A 84 16.70 21.10 12.33
N VAL A 85 18.01 21.19 12.38
CA VAL A 85 18.74 22.28 13.07
C VAL A 85 19.42 23.14 12.02
N THR A 86 18.95 24.37 11.85
CA THR A 86 19.45 25.33 10.87
C THR A 86 20.29 26.40 11.56
N LEU A 87 21.52 26.58 11.13
CA LEU A 87 22.40 27.66 11.58
C LEU A 87 22.20 28.89 10.69
N LEU A 88 21.85 30.01 11.30
CA LEU A 88 21.67 31.29 10.62
C LEU A 88 22.85 32.23 10.88
N LEU A 89 23.37 32.83 9.83
CA LEU A 89 24.36 33.93 9.91
C LEU A 89 23.71 35.17 9.26
N ALA A 90 23.60 36.24 10.02
CA ALA A 90 22.91 37.48 9.60
C ALA A 90 21.48 37.18 9.05
N GLU A 91 20.73 36.34 9.78
CA GLU A 91 19.35 35.88 9.47
C GLU A 91 19.22 35.10 8.16
N LYS A 92 20.31 34.64 7.57
CA LYS A 92 20.31 33.78 6.38
C LYS A 92 20.80 32.37 6.74
N PRO A 93 20.17 31.31 6.22
CA PRO A 93 20.62 29.94 6.42
C PRO A 93 22.06 29.76 5.92
N ALA A 94 22.97 29.36 6.83
CA ALA A 94 24.39 29.15 6.52
C ALA A 94 24.75 27.66 6.48
N LYS A 95 24.22 26.87 7.42
CA LYS A 95 24.37 25.40 7.47
C LYS A 95 23.08 24.78 8.06
N GLN A 96 22.83 23.52 7.72
CA GLN A 96 21.73 22.74 8.30
C GLN A 96 22.25 21.35 8.66
N VAL A 97 21.88 20.85 9.82
CA VAL A 97 22.15 19.47 10.28
C VAL A 97 20.87 18.89 10.88
N THR A 98 20.87 17.59 11.10
CA THR A 98 19.76 16.90 11.75
C THR A 98 20.23 16.33 13.08
N SER A 99 19.42 16.43 14.14
CA SER A 99 19.76 15.84 15.43
C SER A 99 19.77 14.31 15.33
N ASN A 100 20.74 13.70 16.01
CA ASN A 100 20.90 12.24 16.06
C ASN A 100 19.87 11.59 17.02
N VAL A 101 19.97 10.27 17.22
CA VAL A 101 19.08 9.49 18.11
C VAL A 101 19.14 9.93 19.58
N SER A 102 20.22 10.58 19.99
CA SER A 102 20.37 11.20 21.33
C SER A 102 19.95 12.66 21.35
N GLY A 103 19.40 13.19 20.24
CA GLY A 103 19.05 14.59 20.12
C GLY A 103 20.24 15.52 19.84
N ASP A 104 21.49 15.00 19.76
CA ASP A 104 22.67 15.84 19.64
C ASP A 104 22.83 16.38 18.22
N PHE A 105 23.36 17.59 18.10
CA PHE A 105 23.76 18.22 16.84
C PHE A 105 25.08 18.94 16.99
N VAL A 106 25.80 19.13 15.89
CA VAL A 106 27.06 19.87 15.87
C VAL A 106 27.26 20.61 14.56
N PHE A 107 27.73 21.86 14.66
CA PHE A 107 28.21 22.64 13.54
C PHE A 107 29.70 22.92 13.74
N ASP A 108 30.54 22.33 12.93
CA ASP A 108 32.00 22.51 13.00
C ASP A 108 32.51 23.50 11.93
N ALA A 109 33.73 23.91 12.08
CA ALA A 109 34.45 24.84 11.18
C ALA A 109 33.69 26.15 10.97
N LEU A 110 33.25 26.77 12.06
CA LEU A 110 32.60 28.06 12.05
C LEU A 110 33.62 29.18 12.19
N GLY A 111 33.49 30.24 11.39
CA GLY A 111 34.23 31.48 11.56
C GLY A 111 33.81 32.21 12.83
N ALA A 112 34.64 33.16 13.32
CA ALA A 112 34.23 34.06 14.38
C ALA A 112 33.02 34.91 13.93
N GLY A 113 31.94 34.91 14.73
CA GLY A 113 30.71 35.60 14.32
C GLY A 113 29.56 35.39 15.30
N ARG A 114 28.44 36.06 15.00
CA ARG A 114 27.19 35.89 15.72
C ARG A 114 26.26 35.03 14.90
N TYR A 115 25.81 33.95 15.50
CA TYR A 115 24.96 32.95 14.86
C TYR A 115 23.64 32.82 15.63
N ARG A 116 22.60 32.41 14.94
CA ARG A 116 21.34 31.97 15.55
C ARG A 116 21.05 30.54 15.10
N ILE A 117 20.46 29.75 15.95
CA ILE A 117 20.04 28.41 15.60
C ILE A 117 18.50 28.37 15.55
N GLU A 118 17.95 27.86 14.50
CA GLU A 118 16.54 27.53 14.36
C GLU A 118 16.36 26.02 14.33
N VAL A 119 15.50 25.50 15.19
CA VAL A 119 15.24 24.07 15.32
C VAL A 119 13.78 23.81 15.03
N ALA A 120 13.52 22.93 14.05
CA ALA A 120 12.19 22.47 13.67
C ALA A 120 12.13 20.94 13.74
N SER A 121 11.05 20.42 14.29
CA SER A 121 10.77 18.99 14.31
C SER A 121 9.27 18.76 14.21
N PRO A 122 8.80 17.74 13.48
CA PRO A 122 7.38 17.41 13.42
C PRO A 122 6.78 17.24 14.81
N GLY A 123 5.64 17.86 15.08
CA GLY A 123 4.98 17.84 16.38
C GLY A 123 5.48 18.87 17.39
N PHE A 124 6.50 19.65 17.05
CA PHE A 124 7.06 20.69 17.92
C PHE A 124 6.96 22.08 17.27
N GLN A 125 6.92 23.10 18.11
CA GLN A 125 7.06 24.48 17.63
C GLN A 125 8.50 24.73 17.19
N THR A 126 8.68 25.33 16.02
CA THR A 126 9.97 25.83 15.57
C THR A 126 10.50 26.83 16.62
N ARG A 127 11.70 26.60 17.08
CA ARG A 127 12.35 27.45 18.09
C ARG A 127 13.62 28.04 17.53
N SER A 128 13.73 29.37 17.64
CA SER A 128 14.96 30.09 17.40
C SER A 128 15.65 30.43 18.75
N THR A 129 16.97 30.29 18.77
CA THR A 129 17.80 30.72 19.94
C THR A 129 18.06 32.22 19.90
N ASP A 130 18.55 32.76 21.00
CA ASP A 130 19.22 34.06 21.01
C ASP A 130 20.50 34.01 20.19
N LEU A 131 21.09 35.17 19.91
CA LEU A 131 22.36 35.27 19.19
C LEU A 131 23.50 34.64 19.98
N LEU A 132 24.14 33.63 19.40
CA LEU A 132 25.31 32.93 19.93
C LEU A 132 26.58 33.52 19.34
N TYR A 133 27.52 33.91 20.17
CA TYR A 133 28.83 34.38 19.69
C TYR A 133 29.81 33.21 19.68
N VAL A 134 30.38 32.93 18.52
CA VAL A 134 31.46 31.95 18.33
C VAL A 134 32.77 32.72 18.18
N ALA A 135 33.68 32.55 19.11
CA ALA A 135 35.08 32.97 18.94
C ALA A 135 35.76 31.97 17.96
N GLY A 136 36.65 32.42 17.09
CA GLY A 136 37.22 31.62 15.99
C GLY A 136 37.87 30.27 16.37
N THR A 137 38.02 29.95 17.66
CA THR A 137 38.62 28.71 18.21
C THR A 137 37.93 28.28 19.49
N GLY A 138 36.62 28.22 19.51
CA GLY A 138 35.87 27.79 20.73
C GLY A 138 34.68 26.93 20.39
N ARG A 139 34.23 26.06 21.35
CA ARG A 139 33.00 25.32 21.28
C ARG A 139 31.93 25.99 22.11
N VAL A 140 30.83 26.36 21.51
CA VAL A 140 29.63 26.84 22.22
C VAL A 140 28.70 25.65 22.41
N GLN A 141 28.30 25.37 23.64
CA GLN A 141 27.33 24.32 23.97
C GLN A 141 25.97 24.97 24.24
N ILE A 142 24.91 24.42 23.62
CA ILE A 142 23.54 24.91 23.82
C ILE A 142 22.55 23.77 23.73
N ASP A 143 21.68 23.64 24.74
CA ASP A 143 20.56 22.71 24.66
C ASP A 143 19.29 23.46 24.24
N VAL A 144 18.57 22.91 23.26
CA VAL A 144 17.36 23.52 22.73
C VAL A 144 16.17 22.66 23.12
N SER A 145 15.38 23.16 24.10
CA SER A 145 14.11 22.51 24.44
C SER A 145 13.02 23.01 23.50
N LEU A 146 12.44 22.10 22.70
CA LEU A 146 11.33 22.38 21.83
C LEU A 146 10.01 22.35 22.61
N ALA A 147 9.19 23.39 22.49
CA ALA A 147 7.81 23.32 22.95
C ALA A 147 7.01 22.42 22.01
N ILE A 148 6.06 21.63 22.57
CA ILE A 148 5.13 20.86 21.73
C ILE A 148 4.33 21.88 20.92
N GLY A 149 4.36 21.69 19.60
CA GLY A 149 3.57 22.51 18.68
C GLY A 149 2.07 22.23 18.88
N PRO A 150 1.20 23.16 18.51
CA PRO A 150 -0.18 22.79 18.23
C PRO A 150 -0.18 21.64 17.21
N LEU A 151 -1.18 20.76 17.24
CA LEU A 151 -1.33 19.63 16.28
C LEU A 151 -1.50 20.11 14.81
N GLN A 152 -0.96 21.24 14.48
CA GLN A 152 -0.75 21.72 13.13
C GLN A 152 0.51 21.03 12.64
N GLN A 153 0.33 19.79 12.19
CA GLN A 153 1.40 19.06 11.51
C GLN A 153 1.69 19.82 10.23
N ASP A 154 2.87 20.42 10.13
CA ASP A 154 3.48 20.72 8.85
C ASP A 154 3.96 19.40 8.18
N VAL A 155 3.10 18.40 8.18
CA VAL A 155 3.31 17.17 7.44
C VAL A 155 3.21 17.55 5.97
N VAL A 156 4.30 17.40 5.29
CA VAL A 156 4.39 17.64 3.86
C VAL A 156 3.91 16.40 3.14
N VAL A 157 2.82 16.52 2.42
CA VAL A 157 2.28 15.44 1.59
C VAL A 157 3.09 15.39 0.30
N THR A 158 3.85 14.33 0.11
CA THR A 158 4.68 14.11 -1.07
C THR A 158 3.94 13.37 -2.18
N ALA A 159 2.79 12.77 -1.86
CA ALA A 159 1.88 12.22 -2.84
C ALA A 159 1.38 13.29 -3.83
N GLU A 160 1.36 14.56 -3.46
CA GLU A 160 1.20 15.66 -4.39
C GLU A 160 2.51 15.90 -5.15
N ALA A 161 2.46 16.12 -6.45
CA ALA A 161 3.65 16.30 -7.31
C ALA A 161 4.55 17.48 -6.89
N THR A 162 4.03 18.44 -6.15
CA THR A 162 4.77 19.41 -5.32
C THR A 162 4.38 19.14 -3.86
N SER A 163 5.39 18.88 -3.05
CA SER A 163 5.18 18.70 -1.60
C SER A 163 4.44 19.88 -0.99
N LEU A 164 3.32 19.62 -0.33
CA LEU A 164 2.45 20.64 0.25
C LEU A 164 2.24 20.39 1.74
N PRO A 165 2.21 21.44 2.56
CA PRO A 165 1.72 21.30 3.93
C PRO A 165 0.28 20.78 3.95
N MET A 166 -0.02 19.83 4.84
CA MET A 166 -1.37 19.29 5.01
C MET A 166 -2.41 20.38 5.31
N SER A 167 -1.99 21.49 5.93
CA SER A 167 -2.82 22.68 6.17
C SER A 167 -3.38 23.30 4.88
N GLN A 168 -2.72 23.15 3.75
CA GLN A 168 -3.10 23.72 2.45
C GLN A 168 -3.88 22.75 1.54
N ILE A 169 -4.11 21.53 2.01
CA ILE A 169 -4.75 20.49 1.22
C ILE A 169 -6.21 20.35 1.65
N GLY A 170 -7.14 20.36 0.69
CA GLY A 170 -8.55 20.05 0.91
C GLY A 170 -8.83 18.55 0.95
N ALA A 171 -7.99 17.75 0.29
CA ALA A 171 -8.13 16.30 0.26
C ALA A 171 -7.88 15.64 1.62
N GLN A 172 -8.51 14.48 1.82
CA GLN A 172 -8.33 13.69 3.03
C GLN A 172 -7.08 12.81 2.89
N VAL A 173 -6.03 13.15 3.62
CA VAL A 173 -4.75 12.43 3.62
C VAL A 173 -4.45 11.89 5.02
N THR A 174 -3.98 10.66 5.09
CA THR A 174 -3.39 10.09 6.31
C THR A 174 -1.92 9.82 6.05
N VAL A 175 -1.07 10.28 6.94
CA VAL A 175 0.38 10.03 6.87
C VAL A 175 0.79 9.18 8.08
N LEU A 176 1.36 8.02 7.79
CA LEU A 176 1.99 7.13 8.75
C LEU A 176 3.49 7.31 8.61
N ASP A 177 4.08 8.12 9.46
CA ASP A 177 5.52 8.37 9.47
C ASP A 177 6.31 7.22 10.10
N ALA A 178 7.63 7.21 9.93
CA ALA A 178 8.50 6.19 10.48
C ALA A 178 8.36 6.05 12.00
N ALA A 179 8.10 7.15 12.73
CA ALA A 179 7.92 7.12 14.17
C ALA A 179 6.63 6.39 14.58
N THR A 180 5.55 6.58 13.83
CA THR A 180 4.29 5.86 14.01
C THR A 180 4.46 4.38 13.70
N LEU A 181 5.12 4.03 12.58
CA LEU A 181 5.39 2.64 12.19
C LEU A 181 6.31 1.94 13.21
N ASP A 182 7.36 2.60 13.68
CA ASP A 182 8.23 2.10 14.74
C ASP A 182 7.47 1.90 16.07
N THR A 183 6.55 2.80 16.38
CA THR A 183 5.72 2.72 17.59
C THR A 183 4.77 1.53 17.55
N LEU A 184 4.21 1.20 16.39
CA LEU A 184 3.40 0.00 16.20
C LEU A 184 4.22 -1.29 16.35
N GLY A 185 5.50 -1.26 15.99
CA GLY A 185 6.41 -2.40 16.09
C GLY A 185 6.05 -3.58 15.18
N LYS A 186 5.33 -3.35 14.08
CA LYS A 186 4.87 -4.38 13.15
C LYS A 186 5.91 -4.66 12.08
N PRO A 187 5.98 -5.90 11.52
CA PRO A 187 6.93 -6.24 10.46
C PRO A 187 6.49 -5.76 9.07
N ASP A 188 5.20 -5.50 8.86
CA ASP A 188 4.60 -5.13 7.58
C ASP A 188 3.89 -3.78 7.65
N VAL A 189 3.73 -3.14 6.49
CA VAL A 189 3.05 -1.84 6.34
C VAL A 189 1.54 -1.99 6.54
N LEU A 190 1.00 -3.16 6.29
CA LEU A 190 -0.43 -3.46 6.33
C LEU A 190 -1.08 -3.08 7.66
N GLU A 191 -0.43 -3.41 8.78
CA GLU A 191 -0.97 -3.12 10.10
C GLU A 191 -1.03 -1.60 10.38
N GLY A 192 -0.16 -0.82 9.74
CA GLY A 192 -0.28 0.64 9.73
C GLY A 192 -1.48 1.12 8.93
N LEU A 193 -1.79 0.49 7.80
CA LEU A 193 -2.95 0.85 6.97
C LEU A 193 -4.28 0.65 7.68
N ARG A 194 -4.36 -0.23 8.69
CA ARG A 194 -5.55 -0.38 9.54
C ARG A 194 -5.89 0.88 10.35
N LEU A 195 -4.94 1.82 10.51
CA LEU A 195 -5.17 3.10 11.19
C LEU A 195 -5.75 4.18 10.25
N VAL A 196 -5.92 3.90 8.97
CA VAL A 196 -6.47 4.85 8.01
C VAL A 196 -7.99 4.93 8.16
N PRO A 197 -8.58 6.11 8.42
CA PRO A 197 -10.03 6.28 8.46
C PRO A 197 -10.67 5.87 7.11
N GLY A 198 -11.88 5.33 7.14
CA GLY A 198 -12.60 4.93 5.93
C GLY A 198 -12.02 3.73 5.19
N SER A 199 -11.09 3.01 5.81
CA SER A 199 -10.49 1.82 5.21
C SER A 199 -10.84 0.54 5.95
N GLN A 200 -10.79 -0.56 5.19
CA GLN A 200 -10.90 -1.93 5.70
C GLN A 200 -9.77 -2.77 5.12
N VAL A 201 -9.07 -3.48 5.99
CA VAL A 201 -8.08 -4.48 5.60
C VAL A 201 -8.69 -5.86 5.77
N ALA A 202 -8.78 -6.61 4.68
CA ALA A 202 -9.17 -8.02 4.69
C ALA A 202 -7.98 -8.88 4.28
N GLN A 203 -7.52 -9.70 5.20
CA GLN A 203 -6.43 -10.66 5.01
C GLN A 203 -7.01 -12.07 5.02
N ALA A 204 -6.68 -12.85 3.99
CA ALA A 204 -7.17 -14.22 3.83
C ALA A 204 -6.25 -15.22 4.57
N GLY A 205 -6.16 -15.08 5.89
CA GLY A 205 -5.36 -15.97 6.73
C GLY A 205 -4.30 -15.26 7.59
N GLY A 206 -3.23 -15.97 7.92
CA GLY A 206 -2.08 -15.48 8.67
C GLY A 206 -1.18 -14.50 7.87
N ARG A 207 0.01 -14.21 8.39
CA ARG A 207 0.97 -13.34 7.68
C ARG A 207 1.38 -13.95 6.35
N GLY A 208 1.52 -13.11 5.34
CA GLY A 208 1.85 -13.52 3.98
C GLY A 208 0.65 -13.90 3.13
N ALA A 209 -0.51 -14.14 3.73
CA ALA A 209 -1.74 -14.38 2.99
C ALA A 209 -2.17 -13.15 2.19
N VAL A 210 -2.83 -13.40 1.05
CA VAL A 210 -3.36 -12.35 0.18
C VAL A 210 -4.14 -11.32 0.98
N THR A 211 -3.79 -10.06 0.76
CA THR A 211 -4.32 -8.97 1.55
C THR A 211 -4.92 -7.88 0.68
N SER A 212 -6.18 -7.57 0.96
CA SER A 212 -6.95 -6.52 0.31
C SER A 212 -7.06 -5.29 1.20
N PHE A 213 -6.99 -4.12 0.58
CA PHE A 213 -7.15 -2.81 1.22
C PHE A 213 -8.28 -2.06 0.53
N PHE A 214 -9.42 -1.98 1.19
CA PHE A 214 -10.61 -1.30 0.70
C PHE A 214 -10.69 0.11 1.26
N VAL A 215 -11.00 1.08 0.41
CA VAL A 215 -11.18 2.49 0.81
C VAL A 215 -12.58 2.94 0.44
N ARG A 216 -13.38 3.40 1.43
CA ARG A 216 -14.69 4.03 1.23
C ARG A 216 -15.63 3.23 0.31
N GLY A 217 -15.70 1.93 0.51
CA GLY A 217 -16.56 1.03 -0.26
C GLY A 217 -15.97 0.51 -1.56
N GLY A 218 -14.90 1.11 -2.09
CA GLY A 218 -14.25 0.67 -3.32
C GLY A 218 -13.55 -0.67 -3.19
N ALA A 219 -13.20 -1.29 -4.32
CA ALA A 219 -12.44 -2.54 -4.36
C ALA A 219 -10.95 -2.31 -4.06
N SER A 220 -10.23 -3.36 -3.66
CA SER A 220 -8.81 -3.26 -3.30
C SER A 220 -7.94 -2.80 -4.49
N ASN A 221 -8.27 -3.25 -5.70
CA ASN A 221 -7.60 -2.86 -6.94
C ASN A 221 -8.03 -1.49 -7.49
N PHE A 222 -8.77 -0.70 -6.71
CA PHE A 222 -9.13 0.69 -7.01
C PHE A 222 -8.16 1.70 -6.39
N ASN A 223 -7.13 1.22 -5.71
CA ASN A 223 -6.12 2.05 -5.08
C ASN A 223 -4.82 2.00 -5.88
N LYS A 224 -4.34 3.16 -6.33
CA LYS A 224 -2.99 3.28 -6.91
C LYS A 224 -1.95 3.14 -5.81
N VAL A 225 -1.04 2.20 -5.96
CA VAL A 225 0.08 2.03 -5.03
C VAL A 225 1.36 2.52 -5.67
N LEU A 226 2.09 3.37 -4.98
CA LEU A 226 3.37 3.93 -5.41
C LEU A 226 4.45 3.55 -4.39
N ILE A 227 5.55 3.01 -4.87
CA ILE A 227 6.77 2.80 -4.07
C ILE A 227 7.86 3.70 -4.64
N ASP A 228 8.27 4.71 -3.88
CA ASP A 228 9.17 5.79 -4.33
C ASP A 228 8.72 6.44 -5.65
N GLY A 229 7.39 6.53 -5.83
CA GLY A 229 6.74 7.07 -7.02
C GLY A 229 6.70 6.13 -8.23
N VAL A 230 7.14 4.89 -8.10
CA VAL A 230 6.94 3.83 -9.10
C VAL A 230 5.58 3.18 -8.87
N ALA A 231 4.77 3.06 -9.92
CA ALA A 231 3.50 2.35 -9.85
C ALA A 231 3.75 0.86 -9.58
N ALA A 232 3.20 0.36 -8.47
CA ALA A 232 3.45 -0.98 -7.96
C ALA A 232 2.31 -1.97 -8.23
N ASN A 233 1.18 -1.50 -8.74
CA ASN A 233 0.06 -2.35 -9.11
C ASN A 233 0.42 -3.25 -10.31
N ASP A 234 -0.11 -4.47 -10.34
CA ASP A 234 -0.01 -5.36 -11.49
C ASP A 234 -0.82 -4.83 -12.70
N LEU A 235 -0.80 -5.59 -13.81
CA LEU A 235 -1.63 -5.30 -14.99
C LEU A 235 -3.10 -5.59 -14.67
N GLY A 236 -3.80 -4.56 -14.15
CA GLY A 236 -5.20 -4.65 -13.75
C GLY A 236 -5.48 -4.06 -12.40
N GLY A 237 -4.50 -3.35 -11.85
CA GLY A 237 -4.65 -2.57 -10.63
C GLY A 237 -4.52 -3.37 -9.34
N GLY A 238 -4.31 -4.70 -9.40
CA GLY A 238 -4.09 -5.53 -8.21
C GLY A 238 -2.80 -5.13 -7.47
N PHE A 239 -2.82 -5.24 -6.15
CA PHE A 239 -1.63 -5.12 -5.31
C PHE A 239 -1.82 -5.91 -4.02
N ASP A 240 -0.88 -6.78 -3.71
CA ASP A 240 -0.87 -7.53 -2.47
C ASP A 240 0.01 -6.85 -1.42
N PHE A 241 -0.64 -6.23 -0.43
CA PHE A 241 0.05 -5.52 0.65
C PHE A 241 0.85 -6.45 1.58
N SER A 242 0.66 -7.77 1.54
CA SER A 242 1.45 -8.72 2.31
C SER A 242 2.93 -8.71 1.89
N SER A 243 3.22 -8.29 0.65
CA SER A 243 4.60 -8.22 0.10
C SER A 243 5.41 -7.00 0.57
N VAL A 244 4.84 -6.12 1.41
CA VAL A 244 5.50 -4.86 1.81
C VAL A 244 5.86 -4.86 3.29
N ALA A 245 7.12 -5.19 3.59
CA ALA A 245 7.70 -5.01 4.92
C ALA A 245 7.93 -3.52 5.24
N VAL A 246 7.91 -3.16 6.54
CA VAL A 246 8.27 -1.79 7.02
C VAL A 246 9.75 -1.44 6.85
N THR A 247 10.57 -2.40 6.44
CA THR A 247 12.00 -2.24 6.20
C THR A 247 12.29 -1.06 5.29
N GLY A 248 13.12 -0.14 5.76
CA GLY A 248 13.51 1.05 5.00
C GLY A 248 12.38 2.04 4.68
N VAL A 249 11.18 1.93 5.26
CA VAL A 249 10.05 2.84 5.01
C VAL A 249 10.19 4.10 5.87
N ASP A 250 10.19 5.28 5.25
CA ASP A 250 10.17 6.59 5.91
C ASP A 250 8.74 7.05 6.21
N SER A 251 7.82 6.84 5.24
CA SER A 251 6.40 7.18 5.41
C SER A 251 5.51 6.37 4.49
N VAL A 252 4.25 6.23 4.90
CA VAL A 252 3.15 5.77 4.06
C VAL A 252 2.09 6.85 4.06
N GLU A 253 1.79 7.37 2.89
CA GLU A 253 0.75 8.38 2.69
C GLU A 253 -0.44 7.74 2.00
N VAL A 254 -1.64 7.94 2.54
CA VAL A 254 -2.88 7.42 1.97
C VAL A 254 -3.81 8.60 1.66
N LEU A 255 -3.94 8.89 0.39
CA LEU A 255 -4.86 9.88 -0.15
C LEU A 255 -6.18 9.18 -0.47
N ARG A 256 -7.30 9.63 0.11
CA ARG A 256 -8.62 9.00 -0.03
C ARG A 256 -9.54 9.82 -0.94
N GLU A 257 -9.21 9.82 -2.22
CA GLU A 257 -10.00 10.47 -3.27
C GLU A 257 -9.70 9.86 -4.64
N SER A 258 -10.60 10.01 -5.59
CA SER A 258 -10.31 9.74 -7.01
C SER A 258 -9.33 10.77 -7.55
N ASN A 259 -8.17 10.36 -8.04
CA ASN A 259 -7.16 11.29 -8.53
C ASN A 259 -6.38 10.77 -9.76
N SER A 260 -7.11 10.37 -10.79
CA SER A 260 -6.48 10.01 -12.07
C SER A 260 -5.89 11.19 -12.83
N VAL A 261 -6.18 12.43 -12.43
CA VAL A 261 -5.55 13.63 -13.01
C VAL A 261 -4.02 13.54 -12.94
N LYS A 262 -3.50 13.25 -11.76
CA LYS A 262 -2.05 13.19 -11.51
C LYS A 262 -1.45 11.80 -11.64
N TYR A 263 -2.20 10.79 -11.20
CA TYR A 263 -1.69 9.42 -11.04
C TYR A 263 -2.11 8.48 -12.17
N GLY A 264 -3.02 8.92 -13.05
CA GLY A 264 -3.51 8.14 -14.17
C GLY A 264 -4.38 6.96 -13.76
N LEU A 265 -4.12 5.81 -14.34
CA LEU A 265 -4.87 4.60 -14.10
C LEU A 265 -4.77 4.13 -12.64
N ASP A 266 -5.80 3.41 -12.17
CA ASP A 266 -5.90 2.73 -10.88
C ASP A 266 -6.12 3.63 -9.66
N ALA A 267 -6.21 4.95 -9.81
CA ALA A 267 -6.50 5.90 -8.74
C ALA A 267 -8.00 6.22 -8.64
N LEU A 268 -8.84 5.19 -8.41
CA LEU A 268 -10.30 5.33 -8.33
C LEU A 268 -10.78 5.78 -6.96
N THR A 269 -10.26 5.17 -5.87
CA THR A 269 -10.68 5.46 -4.51
C THR A 269 -9.58 6.04 -3.66
N GLY A 270 -8.32 5.76 -4.02
CA GLY A 270 -7.19 6.25 -3.26
C GLY A 270 -5.86 6.11 -3.94
N VAL A 271 -4.87 6.73 -3.31
CA VAL A 271 -3.45 6.58 -3.66
C VAL A 271 -2.69 6.26 -2.38
N VAL A 272 -1.95 5.15 -2.39
CA VAL A 272 -1.05 4.75 -1.30
C VAL A 272 0.38 4.99 -1.78
N SER A 273 1.09 5.91 -1.15
CA SER A 273 2.48 6.24 -1.49
C SER A 273 3.41 5.81 -0.37
N ILE A 274 4.38 4.97 -0.68
CA ILE A 274 5.38 4.44 0.25
C ILE A 274 6.73 5.04 -0.13
N ALA A 275 7.37 5.74 0.82
CA ALA A 275 8.64 6.39 0.62
C ALA A 275 9.77 5.68 1.37
N THR A 276 10.91 5.51 0.72
CA THR A 276 12.12 4.92 1.33
C THR A 276 12.90 5.96 2.12
N LYS A 277 13.39 5.56 3.31
CA LYS A 277 14.27 6.36 4.18
C LYS A 277 15.47 6.92 3.44
N ARG A 278 15.96 8.06 3.93
CA ARG A 278 17.21 8.68 3.49
C ARG A 278 18.18 8.79 4.65
N GLY A 279 19.48 8.82 4.33
CA GLY A 279 20.49 9.11 5.34
C GLY A 279 20.43 10.57 5.76
N ARG A 280 20.59 10.83 7.07
CA ARG A 280 20.46 12.19 7.63
C ARG A 280 21.67 12.61 8.48
N THR A 281 22.46 11.65 8.95
CA THR A 281 23.57 11.87 9.89
C THR A 281 24.90 12.03 9.18
N THR A 282 25.73 12.95 9.62
CA THR A 282 27.06 13.20 9.02
C THR A 282 28.03 12.05 9.29
N THR A 283 27.94 11.43 10.46
CA THR A 283 28.62 10.17 10.72
C THR A 283 27.69 9.04 10.33
N PRO A 284 28.11 8.06 9.52
CA PRO A 284 27.27 6.95 9.13
C PRO A 284 26.64 6.29 10.36
N GLU A 285 25.33 6.05 10.29
CA GLU A 285 24.54 5.32 11.28
C GLU A 285 24.35 3.90 10.81
N PHE A 286 24.74 2.96 11.64
CA PHE A 286 24.55 1.55 11.45
C PHE A 286 23.58 1.03 12.50
N THR A 287 22.52 0.35 12.07
CA THR A 287 21.53 -0.23 12.98
C THR A 287 21.33 -1.70 12.68
N TYR A 288 21.34 -2.51 13.73
CA TYR A 288 21.00 -3.93 13.68
C TYR A 288 19.89 -4.21 14.68
N ALA A 289 18.81 -4.84 14.23
CA ALA A 289 17.71 -5.29 15.07
C ALA A 289 17.47 -6.79 14.87
N ILE A 290 17.20 -7.47 15.97
CA ILE A 290 16.81 -8.87 15.99
C ILE A 290 15.65 -9.05 16.95
N ASP A 291 14.62 -9.77 16.54
CA ASP A 291 13.53 -10.20 17.40
C ASP A 291 13.10 -11.64 17.11
N GLY A 292 12.50 -12.26 18.11
CA GLY A 292 11.90 -13.57 18.03
C GLY A 292 10.59 -13.61 18.80
N GLY A 293 9.76 -14.59 18.50
CA GLY A 293 8.44 -14.70 19.10
C GLY A 293 7.85 -16.11 19.03
N ASN A 294 6.59 -16.23 19.46
CA ASN A 294 5.84 -17.45 19.26
C ASN A 294 5.58 -17.70 17.75
N LEU A 295 4.93 -18.82 17.41
CA LEU A 295 4.66 -19.23 16.03
C LEU A 295 5.94 -19.35 15.16
N GLY A 296 7.09 -19.70 15.75
CA GLY A 296 8.36 -19.80 15.05
C GLY A 296 8.85 -18.49 14.44
N THR A 297 8.41 -17.34 14.98
CA THR A 297 8.72 -16.04 14.42
C THR A 297 10.15 -15.60 14.71
N LEU A 298 10.86 -15.15 13.67
CA LEU A 298 12.19 -14.53 13.75
C LEU A 298 12.28 -13.36 12.76
N LYS A 299 12.84 -12.23 13.18
CA LYS A 299 13.18 -11.10 12.31
C LYS A 299 14.63 -10.70 12.53
N ASN A 300 15.32 -10.42 11.43
CA ASN A 300 16.61 -9.73 11.40
C ASN A 300 16.49 -8.51 10.50
N ASP A 301 17.07 -7.40 10.91
CA ASP A 301 17.02 -6.14 10.20
C ASP A 301 18.36 -5.41 10.33
N LEU A 302 18.93 -4.99 9.21
CA LEU A 302 20.26 -4.40 9.14
C LEU A 302 20.23 -3.18 8.24
N SER A 303 20.50 -1.99 8.79
CA SER A 303 20.54 -0.78 8.00
C SER A 303 21.81 0.04 8.17
N ILE A 304 22.13 0.79 7.13
CA ILE A 304 23.19 1.78 7.13
C ILE A 304 22.69 3.05 6.43
N GLY A 305 22.95 4.21 7.01
CA GLY A 305 22.61 5.49 6.41
C GLY A 305 23.58 6.60 6.79
N GLY A 306 23.65 7.62 5.94
CA GLY A 306 24.48 8.79 6.23
C GLY A 306 24.30 9.88 5.19
N ALA A 307 24.79 11.09 5.51
CA ALA A 307 24.81 12.23 4.61
C ALA A 307 26.16 12.93 4.72
N SER A 308 26.76 13.31 3.61
CA SER A 308 28.03 14.04 3.58
C SER A 308 28.03 15.05 2.45
N GLY A 309 28.06 16.33 2.82
CA GLY A 309 28.09 17.42 1.86
C GLY A 309 26.88 17.42 0.93
N ARG A 310 27.06 16.97 -0.33
CA ARG A 310 26.01 16.93 -1.35
C ARG A 310 25.31 15.58 -1.48
N TYR A 311 25.73 14.59 -0.73
CA TYR A 311 25.26 13.21 -0.90
C TYR A 311 24.56 12.72 0.36
N ASP A 312 23.49 11.98 0.17
CA ASP A 312 22.91 11.13 1.20
C ASP A 312 22.69 9.71 0.66
N TYR A 313 22.78 8.72 1.54
CA TYR A 313 22.60 7.33 1.20
C TYR A 313 21.94 6.59 2.35
N PHE A 314 21.14 5.59 1.99
CA PHE A 314 20.51 4.67 2.91
C PHE A 314 20.40 3.31 2.27
N ALA A 315 20.65 2.25 3.02
CA ALA A 315 20.39 0.87 2.64
C ALA A 315 19.92 0.10 3.85
N ASP A 316 18.96 -0.79 3.64
CA ASP A 316 18.32 -1.61 4.66
C ASP A 316 18.02 -2.99 4.10
N TYR A 317 18.33 -4.04 4.86
CA TYR A 317 17.98 -5.41 4.54
C TYR A 317 17.32 -6.06 5.75
N SER A 318 16.17 -6.69 5.53
CA SER A 318 15.52 -7.48 6.55
C SER A 318 15.15 -8.87 6.04
N TYR A 319 15.11 -9.81 6.96
CA TYR A 319 14.53 -11.13 6.76
C TYR A 319 13.57 -11.42 7.90
N PHE A 320 12.34 -11.78 7.54
CA PHE A 320 11.29 -12.16 8.49
C PHE A 320 10.77 -13.54 8.14
N THR A 321 10.54 -14.37 9.15
CA THR A 321 9.93 -15.69 9.02
C THR A 321 8.95 -15.96 10.14
N THR A 322 7.90 -16.73 9.85
CA THR A 322 6.92 -17.24 10.83
C THR A 322 6.25 -18.49 10.27
N ASN A 323 5.89 -19.42 11.15
CA ASN A 323 5.10 -20.60 10.77
C ASN A 323 3.59 -20.30 10.73
N ASN A 324 3.18 -19.10 11.21
CA ASN A 324 1.78 -18.83 11.51
C ASN A 324 1.15 -19.92 12.42
N ASP A 325 -0.17 -20.09 12.39
CA ASP A 325 -0.90 -20.99 13.30
C ASP A 325 -1.47 -22.24 12.60
N VAL A 326 -1.70 -22.15 11.29
CA VAL A 326 -2.30 -23.22 10.49
C VAL A 326 -1.21 -24.00 9.77
N PRO A 327 -1.29 -25.34 9.64
CA PRO A 327 -0.37 -26.12 8.81
C PRO A 327 -0.34 -25.62 7.37
N ASN A 328 0.83 -25.68 6.74
CA ASN A 328 1.12 -25.11 5.42
C ASN A 328 0.76 -23.62 5.32
N ASN A 329 1.11 -22.85 6.34
CA ASN A 329 0.86 -21.40 6.38
C ASN A 329 2.16 -20.63 6.70
N GLU A 330 3.33 -21.22 6.45
CA GLU A 330 4.62 -20.59 6.69
C GLU A 330 4.79 -19.38 5.78
N TYR A 331 5.33 -18.32 6.34
CA TYR A 331 5.64 -17.12 5.60
C TYR A 331 7.09 -16.67 5.80
N ASN A 332 7.75 -16.41 4.69
CA ASN A 332 9.11 -15.86 4.68
C ASN A 332 9.16 -14.66 3.74
N ILE A 333 9.79 -13.59 4.18
CA ILE A 333 10.06 -12.43 3.34
C ILE A 333 11.47 -11.90 3.58
N GLY A 334 12.24 -11.79 2.48
CA GLY A 334 13.50 -11.04 2.43
C GLY A 334 13.25 -9.71 1.75
N THR A 335 13.62 -8.58 2.37
CA THR A 335 13.43 -7.26 1.79
C THR A 335 14.73 -6.49 1.79
N PHE A 336 15.09 -5.90 0.65
CA PHE A 336 16.14 -4.89 0.51
C PHE A 336 15.52 -3.57 0.08
N ALA A 337 15.91 -2.47 0.73
CA ALA A 337 15.54 -1.12 0.34
C ALA A 337 16.78 -0.23 0.32
N GLY A 338 16.98 0.53 -0.75
CA GLY A 338 18.12 1.41 -0.90
C GLY A 338 17.75 2.75 -1.53
N ARG A 339 18.42 3.80 -1.09
CA ARG A 339 18.31 5.14 -1.65
C ARG A 339 19.68 5.79 -1.68
N PHE A 340 19.97 6.47 -2.77
CA PHE A 340 21.10 7.39 -2.91
C PHE A 340 20.61 8.71 -3.50
N SER A 341 21.06 9.84 -2.95
CA SER A 341 20.70 11.16 -3.47
C SER A 341 21.94 12.04 -3.56
N ALA A 342 21.94 12.94 -4.54
CA ALA A 342 23.03 13.88 -4.80
C ALA A 342 22.48 15.25 -5.20
N ALA A 343 22.90 16.31 -4.50
CA ALA A 343 22.68 17.68 -4.93
C ALA A 343 23.73 18.02 -6.02
N VAL A 344 23.31 18.04 -7.28
CA VAL A 344 24.21 18.20 -8.44
C VAL A 344 24.44 19.65 -8.85
N GLY A 345 23.95 20.60 -8.05
CA GLY A 345 24.11 22.04 -8.25
C GLY A 345 22.91 22.70 -8.92
N HIS A 346 22.91 24.05 -8.98
CA HIS A 346 21.82 24.85 -9.55
C HIS A 346 20.42 24.51 -9.03
N GLY A 347 20.30 24.11 -7.74
CA GLY A 347 19.01 23.74 -7.15
C GLY A 347 18.44 22.41 -7.64
N THR A 348 19.29 21.50 -8.14
CA THR A 348 18.89 20.19 -8.66
C THR A 348 19.35 19.08 -7.72
N ASP A 349 18.41 18.26 -7.30
CA ASP A 349 18.62 17.01 -6.57
C ASP A 349 18.35 15.81 -7.48
N LEU A 350 19.30 14.89 -7.57
CA LEU A 350 19.18 13.62 -8.25
C LEU A 350 19.10 12.52 -7.19
N SER A 351 18.09 11.65 -7.29
CA SER A 351 17.94 10.52 -6.39
C SER A 351 17.64 9.23 -7.14
N GLY A 352 18.23 8.13 -6.67
CA GLY A 352 17.93 6.77 -7.10
C GLY A 352 17.42 5.95 -5.95
N THR A 353 16.39 5.15 -6.17
CA THR A 353 15.86 4.20 -5.19
C THR A 353 15.74 2.81 -5.78
N ILE A 354 15.85 1.82 -4.93
CA ILE A 354 15.59 0.43 -5.27
C ILE A 354 14.95 -0.26 -4.05
N ARG A 355 13.89 -1.01 -4.30
CA ARG A 355 13.28 -1.91 -3.31
C ARG A 355 13.08 -3.27 -3.94
N ARG A 356 13.52 -4.33 -3.28
CA ARG A 356 13.28 -5.71 -3.68
C ARG A 356 12.71 -6.49 -2.50
N ALA A 357 11.67 -7.28 -2.76
CA ALA A 357 11.11 -8.24 -1.81
C ALA A 357 11.01 -9.60 -2.47
N ASP A 358 11.48 -10.62 -1.77
CA ASP A 358 11.36 -12.02 -2.14
C ASP A 358 10.49 -12.70 -1.07
N THR A 359 9.35 -13.29 -1.48
CA THR A 359 8.36 -13.88 -0.58
C THR A 359 8.17 -15.35 -0.85
N LYS A 360 7.88 -16.11 0.22
CA LYS A 360 7.38 -17.47 0.13
C LYS A 360 6.28 -17.65 1.16
N TYR A 361 5.14 -18.16 0.72
CA TYR A 361 3.95 -18.36 1.54
C TYR A 361 3.34 -19.73 1.25
N GLY A 362 3.14 -20.54 2.30
CA GLY A 362 2.30 -21.73 2.25
C GLY A 362 0.83 -21.32 2.29
N SER A 363 0.04 -21.81 1.34
CA SER A 363 -1.36 -21.42 1.16
C SER A 363 -2.30 -22.57 1.53
N PRO A 364 -2.77 -22.67 2.79
CA PRO A 364 -3.63 -23.75 3.26
C PRO A 364 -5.05 -23.67 2.72
N ASN A 365 -5.37 -22.66 1.87
CA ASN A 365 -6.71 -22.36 1.40
C ASN A 365 -7.70 -21.99 2.54
N ALA A 366 -8.99 -21.98 2.28
CA ALA A 366 -10.03 -21.65 3.26
C ALA A 366 -10.28 -22.84 4.22
N ILE A 367 -9.33 -23.08 5.13
CA ILE A 367 -9.31 -24.27 5.99
C ILE A 367 -10.58 -24.45 6.82
N LEU A 368 -11.28 -23.36 7.19
CA LEU A 368 -12.53 -23.46 7.94
C LEU A 368 -13.70 -23.93 7.09
N PHE A 369 -13.56 -23.94 5.76
CA PHE A 369 -14.54 -24.48 4.83
C PHE A 369 -14.22 -25.92 4.43
N PHE A 370 -12.92 -26.22 4.29
CA PHE A 370 -12.50 -27.54 3.81
C PHE A 370 -12.08 -28.50 4.92
N GLY A 371 -11.79 -28.01 6.12
CA GLY A 371 -11.43 -28.83 7.30
C GLY A 371 -10.06 -29.51 7.21
N ILE A 372 -9.33 -29.31 6.11
CA ILE A 372 -7.97 -29.79 5.87
C ILE A 372 -7.18 -28.67 5.16
N PRO A 373 -5.89 -28.48 5.47
CA PRO A 373 -5.06 -27.52 4.74
C PRO A 373 -4.67 -28.08 3.36
N ASP A 374 -4.68 -27.22 2.35
CA ASP A 374 -4.06 -27.49 1.06
C ASP A 374 -2.52 -27.44 1.17
N ASP A 375 -1.78 -28.11 0.28
CA ASP A 375 -0.33 -28.13 0.25
C ASP A 375 0.29 -27.12 -0.74
N SER A 376 -0.52 -26.22 -1.27
CA SER A 376 -0.11 -25.18 -2.21
C SER A 376 0.90 -24.21 -1.61
N VAL A 377 1.86 -23.77 -2.45
CA VAL A 377 2.89 -22.79 -2.09
C VAL A 377 2.91 -21.68 -3.11
N GLN A 378 3.02 -20.44 -2.63
CA GLN A 378 3.16 -19.24 -3.45
C GLN A 378 4.52 -18.58 -3.20
N ASN A 379 5.22 -18.24 -4.27
CA ASN A 379 6.46 -17.48 -4.24
C ASN A 379 6.28 -16.21 -5.06
N GLY A 380 6.88 -15.12 -4.59
CA GLY A 380 6.88 -13.86 -5.32
C GLY A 380 8.21 -13.16 -5.22
N ASP A 381 8.65 -12.53 -6.29
CA ASP A 381 9.74 -11.57 -6.27
C ASP A 381 9.30 -10.25 -6.93
N PHE A 382 9.55 -9.17 -6.22
CA PHE A 382 9.05 -7.83 -6.53
C PHE A 382 10.22 -6.86 -6.52
N THR A 383 10.47 -6.17 -7.62
CA THR A 383 11.54 -5.17 -7.71
C THR A 383 10.97 -3.86 -8.21
N TYR A 384 11.24 -2.79 -7.47
CA TYR A 384 10.87 -1.42 -7.80
C TYR A 384 12.12 -0.57 -7.82
N ALA A 385 12.37 0.17 -8.89
CA ALA A 385 13.52 1.04 -9.01
C ALA A 385 13.13 2.37 -9.63
N SER A 386 13.68 3.48 -9.14
CA SER A 386 13.46 4.78 -9.72
C SER A 386 14.71 5.64 -9.77
N VAL A 387 14.75 6.55 -10.76
CA VAL A 387 15.66 7.68 -10.81
C VAL A 387 14.82 8.95 -10.95
N THR A 388 15.01 9.88 -10.04
CA THR A 388 14.25 11.14 -9.99
C THR A 388 15.20 12.31 -9.98
N ALA A 389 14.98 13.25 -10.90
CA ALA A 389 15.61 14.57 -10.91
C ALA A 389 14.56 15.60 -10.51
N GLN A 390 14.83 16.34 -9.44
CA GLN A 390 13.99 17.43 -8.98
C GLN A 390 14.81 18.71 -8.99
N SER A 391 14.28 19.75 -9.64
CA SER A 391 15.01 21.01 -9.79
C SER A 391 14.16 22.20 -9.39
N GLN A 392 14.76 23.12 -8.63
CA GLN A 392 14.25 24.47 -8.40
C GLN A 392 15.02 25.43 -9.31
N ILE A 393 14.37 25.95 -10.33
CA ILE A 393 14.99 26.82 -11.34
C ILE A 393 14.58 28.27 -11.06
N GLY A 394 15.49 29.02 -10.46
CA GLY A 394 15.17 30.34 -9.89
C GLY A 394 14.10 30.24 -8.81
N ASP A 395 13.37 31.35 -8.56
CA ASP A 395 12.35 31.43 -7.48
C ASP A 395 10.97 30.97 -7.93
N ARG A 396 10.76 30.73 -9.23
CA ARG A 396 9.42 30.56 -9.81
C ARG A 396 9.16 29.20 -10.43
N TRP A 397 10.16 28.49 -10.88
CA TRP A 397 10.00 27.23 -11.60
C TRP A 397 10.45 26.06 -10.75
N GLN A 398 9.65 25.02 -10.74
CA GLN A 398 9.99 23.72 -10.19
C GLN A 398 9.76 22.66 -11.25
N SER A 399 10.71 21.75 -11.41
CA SER A 399 10.56 20.61 -12.31
C SER A 399 10.83 19.31 -11.56
N LEU A 400 10.12 18.26 -11.96
CA LEU A 400 10.34 16.89 -11.52
C LEU A 400 10.32 16.01 -12.77
N ILE A 401 11.36 15.19 -12.93
CA ILE A 401 11.41 14.15 -13.96
C ILE A 401 11.74 12.84 -13.25
N ARG A 402 10.99 11.81 -13.54
CA ARG A 402 11.18 10.48 -12.94
C ARG A 402 11.11 9.41 -14.00
N PHE A 403 12.09 8.52 -13.99
CA PHE A 403 12.00 7.21 -14.60
C PHE A 403 11.81 6.17 -13.51
N GLY A 404 10.84 5.28 -13.69
CA GLY A 404 10.53 4.19 -12.77
C GLY A 404 10.42 2.86 -13.51
N SER A 405 10.85 1.79 -12.87
CA SER A 405 10.73 0.43 -13.38
C SER A 405 10.22 -0.50 -12.28
N MET A 406 9.25 -1.33 -12.60
CA MET A 406 8.71 -2.37 -11.76
C MET A 406 8.83 -3.71 -12.49
N VAL A 407 9.27 -4.72 -11.76
CA VAL A 407 9.27 -6.13 -12.21
C VAL A 407 8.67 -6.97 -11.08
N GLN A 408 7.65 -7.73 -11.41
CA GLN A 408 7.01 -8.68 -10.50
C GLN A 408 6.97 -10.05 -11.13
N ASN A 409 7.33 -11.08 -10.36
CA ASN A 409 7.14 -12.48 -10.72
C ASN A 409 6.35 -13.14 -9.60
N SER A 410 5.36 -13.93 -9.95
CA SER A 410 4.61 -14.79 -9.05
C SER A 410 4.65 -16.22 -9.56
N HIS A 411 4.87 -17.15 -8.66
CA HIS A 411 4.90 -18.57 -8.96
C HIS A 411 4.08 -19.30 -7.91
N SER A 412 3.06 -20.03 -8.33
CA SER A 412 2.27 -20.88 -7.45
C SER A 412 2.43 -22.33 -7.86
N THR A 413 2.58 -23.19 -6.87
CA THR A 413 2.68 -24.64 -7.05
C THR A 413 1.71 -25.32 -6.11
N ASN A 414 0.81 -26.17 -6.64
CA ASN A 414 0.10 -27.16 -5.87
C ASN A 414 0.73 -28.53 -6.20
N PRO A 415 1.56 -29.09 -5.28
CA PRO A 415 2.40 -30.23 -5.60
C PRO A 415 1.65 -31.54 -5.71
N SER A 416 0.55 -31.71 -4.96
CA SER A 416 -0.22 -32.94 -4.90
C SER A 416 -1.69 -32.64 -4.63
N PRO A 417 -2.62 -33.52 -5.07
CA PRO A 417 -4.04 -33.29 -4.78
C PRO A 417 -4.32 -33.50 -3.28
N THR A 418 -5.00 -32.55 -2.66
CA THR A 418 -5.41 -32.62 -1.25
C THR A 418 -6.89 -32.93 -1.14
N GLY A 419 -7.25 -33.92 -0.32
CA GLY A 419 -8.63 -34.29 -0.05
C GLY A 419 -8.98 -35.73 -0.37
N THR A 420 -10.27 -36.08 -0.24
CA THR A 420 -10.80 -37.42 -0.56
C THR A 420 -11.16 -37.49 -2.04
N PRO A 421 -10.65 -38.47 -2.80
CA PRO A 421 -10.99 -38.61 -4.21
C PRO A 421 -12.50 -38.80 -4.41
N PHE A 422 -13.04 -38.06 -5.37
CA PHE A 422 -14.44 -38.09 -5.76
C PHE A 422 -14.55 -37.95 -7.29
N ASP A 423 -15.22 -38.89 -7.96
CA ASP A 423 -15.46 -38.84 -9.40
C ASP A 423 -16.96 -38.66 -9.69
N PRO A 424 -17.39 -37.49 -10.15
CA PRO A 424 -18.78 -37.25 -10.54
C PRO A 424 -19.13 -37.77 -11.96
N GLY A 425 -18.22 -38.51 -12.58
CA GLY A 425 -18.40 -39.01 -13.95
C GLY A 425 -17.62 -38.26 -15.05
N PHE A 426 -16.79 -37.29 -14.67
CA PHE A 426 -15.94 -36.48 -15.59
C PHE A 426 -14.47 -36.44 -15.18
N GLY A 427 -14.04 -37.30 -14.29
CA GLY A 427 -12.69 -37.36 -13.77
C GLY A 427 -12.64 -37.11 -12.26
N THR A 428 -11.54 -37.55 -11.66
CA THR A 428 -11.35 -37.49 -10.21
C THR A 428 -11.11 -36.06 -9.75
N ASN A 429 -11.93 -35.58 -8.82
CA ASN A 429 -11.71 -34.37 -8.02
C ASN A 429 -11.47 -34.76 -6.56
N TYR A 430 -11.17 -33.81 -5.67
CA TYR A 430 -10.82 -34.09 -4.29
C TYR A 430 -11.65 -33.22 -3.35
N LEU A 431 -12.38 -33.87 -2.45
CA LEU A 431 -13.25 -33.21 -1.49
C LEU A 431 -12.51 -32.93 -0.17
N GLY A 432 -12.75 -31.76 0.41
CA GLY A 432 -12.43 -31.49 1.79
C GLY A 432 -13.23 -32.37 2.77
N ASN A 433 -13.04 -32.18 4.06
CA ASN A 433 -13.79 -32.87 5.08
C ASN A 433 -15.27 -32.45 5.09
N ASN A 434 -16.12 -33.27 5.70
CA ASN A 434 -17.50 -32.87 5.96
C ASN A 434 -17.51 -31.79 7.06
N MET A 435 -17.86 -30.55 6.69
CA MET A 435 -17.81 -29.38 7.55
C MET A 435 -19.19 -28.83 7.82
N THR A 436 -19.41 -28.32 9.03
CA THR A 436 -20.54 -27.45 9.34
C THR A 436 -20.07 -26.02 9.39
N ILE A 437 -20.55 -25.20 8.46
CA ILE A 437 -20.26 -23.78 8.37
C ILE A 437 -21.44 -23.01 8.93
N THR A 438 -21.19 -22.10 9.89
CA THR A 438 -22.22 -21.24 10.48
C THR A 438 -21.83 -19.78 10.29
N GLY A 439 -22.70 -19.02 9.63
CA GLY A 439 -22.56 -17.58 9.46
C GLY A 439 -22.92 -16.80 10.72
N ALA A 440 -22.41 -15.59 10.87
CA ALA A 440 -22.80 -14.68 11.95
C ALA A 440 -24.27 -14.22 11.84
N ASN A 441 -24.90 -14.45 10.71
CA ASN A 441 -26.33 -14.27 10.46
C ASN A 441 -27.21 -15.41 11.01
N GLY A 442 -26.60 -16.46 11.58
CA GLY A 442 -27.29 -17.59 12.20
C GLY A 442 -27.66 -18.74 11.24
N TYR A 443 -27.41 -18.59 9.95
CA TYR A 443 -27.56 -19.68 9.00
C TYR A 443 -26.42 -20.67 9.12
N SER A 444 -26.74 -21.96 8.95
CA SER A 444 -25.77 -23.05 9.04
C SER A 444 -26.02 -24.09 7.95
N VAL A 445 -24.96 -24.64 7.40
CA VAL A 445 -25.01 -25.70 6.40
C VAL A 445 -23.90 -26.70 6.67
N THR A 446 -24.19 -27.99 6.39
CA THR A 446 -23.23 -29.09 6.58
C THR A 446 -23.04 -29.81 5.25
N GLY A 447 -21.80 -30.10 4.89
CA GLY A 447 -21.46 -30.81 3.64
C GLY A 447 -19.97 -30.82 3.38
N GLN A 448 -19.62 -31.18 2.17
CA GLN A 448 -18.27 -31.20 1.64
C GLN A 448 -18.17 -30.33 0.38
N ALA A 449 -16.98 -29.78 0.12
CA ALA A 449 -16.74 -29.04 -1.12
C ALA A 449 -15.46 -29.53 -1.78
N ILE A 450 -15.34 -29.31 -3.08
CA ILE A 450 -14.12 -29.60 -3.84
C ILE A 450 -13.02 -28.63 -3.38
N LEU A 451 -11.97 -29.20 -2.85
CA LEU A 451 -10.75 -28.49 -2.49
C LEU A 451 -9.79 -28.46 -3.69
N ASP A 452 -9.60 -29.62 -4.33
CA ASP A 452 -8.76 -29.76 -5.51
C ASP A 452 -9.50 -30.38 -6.68
N PHE A 453 -9.22 -29.89 -7.87
CA PHE A 453 -9.73 -30.45 -9.12
C PHE A 453 -8.77 -31.50 -9.64
N GLY A 454 -9.27 -32.48 -10.39
CA GLY A 454 -8.46 -33.48 -11.05
C GLY A 454 -7.45 -32.91 -12.06
N GLY A 455 -6.75 -33.81 -12.74
CA GLY A 455 -5.73 -33.47 -13.72
C GLY A 455 -4.33 -33.84 -13.28
N ALA A 456 -3.33 -33.38 -14.04
CA ALA A 456 -1.94 -33.65 -13.76
C ALA A 456 -1.41 -32.75 -12.60
N TYR A 457 -0.57 -33.34 -11.76
CA TYR A 457 0.16 -32.65 -10.70
C TYR A 457 1.68 -32.78 -10.96
N PRO A 458 2.49 -31.78 -10.50
CA PRO A 458 2.09 -30.56 -9.80
C PRO A 458 1.32 -29.58 -10.71
N LYS A 459 0.34 -28.88 -10.14
CA LYS A 459 -0.29 -27.75 -10.82
C LYS A 459 0.58 -26.52 -10.63
N LEU A 460 0.90 -25.89 -11.75
CA LEU A 460 1.83 -24.76 -11.79
C LEU A 460 1.12 -23.53 -12.35
N PHE A 461 1.38 -22.38 -11.76
CA PHE A 461 0.95 -21.09 -12.29
C PHE A 461 2.13 -20.10 -12.18
N ASP A 462 2.42 -19.44 -13.29
CA ASP A 462 3.43 -18.39 -13.40
C ASP A 462 2.77 -17.08 -13.85
N GLY A 463 3.07 -16.00 -13.16
CA GLY A 463 2.72 -14.64 -13.52
C GLY A 463 3.97 -13.77 -13.64
N HIS A 464 4.00 -12.91 -14.64
CA HIS A 464 5.07 -11.93 -14.82
C HIS A 464 4.48 -10.59 -15.24
N THR A 465 4.95 -9.51 -14.61
CA THR A 465 4.59 -8.15 -14.97
C THR A 465 5.81 -7.27 -14.97
N THR A 466 6.00 -6.49 -16.01
CA THR A 466 6.99 -5.42 -16.10
C THR A 466 6.29 -4.13 -16.47
N ARG A 467 6.62 -3.05 -15.76
CA ARG A 467 6.15 -1.69 -16.07
C ARG A 467 7.31 -0.74 -16.03
N ASN A 468 7.51 -0.02 -17.13
CA ASN A 468 8.48 1.07 -17.21
C ASN A 468 7.72 2.37 -17.43
N ALA A 469 8.04 3.41 -16.66
CA ALA A 469 7.33 4.66 -16.72
C ALA A 469 8.31 5.85 -16.73
N LEU A 470 8.06 6.80 -17.63
CA LEU A 470 8.69 8.11 -17.62
C LEU A 470 7.62 9.16 -17.32
N SER A 471 7.82 9.94 -16.27
CA SER A 471 6.93 11.04 -15.92
C SER A 471 7.69 12.33 -15.75
N GLY A 472 7.03 13.44 -16.11
CA GLY A 472 7.59 14.78 -15.95
C GLY A 472 6.53 15.79 -15.56
N GLN A 473 6.90 16.72 -14.69
CA GLN A 473 6.07 17.84 -14.29
C GLN A 473 6.89 19.13 -14.26
N LEU A 474 6.27 20.20 -14.70
CA LEU A 474 6.79 21.56 -14.58
C LEU A 474 5.73 22.42 -13.87
N SER A 475 6.15 23.16 -12.84
CA SER A 475 5.30 24.08 -12.09
C SER A 475 5.87 25.49 -12.15
N TYR A 476 5.00 26.46 -12.36
CA TYR A 476 5.34 27.89 -12.42
C TYR A 476 4.55 28.66 -11.37
N ARG A 477 5.24 29.38 -10.52
CA ARG A 477 4.67 30.29 -9.53
C ARG A 477 4.47 31.67 -10.13
N ALA A 478 3.22 31.98 -10.49
CA ALA A 478 2.83 33.27 -11.01
C ALA A 478 2.46 34.23 -9.85
N GLY A 479 3.45 34.87 -9.28
CA GLY A 479 3.29 35.72 -8.09
C GLY A 479 3.16 34.91 -6.79
N SER A 480 2.46 35.49 -5.80
CA SER A 480 2.26 34.89 -4.49
C SER A 480 0.97 34.06 -4.39
N ILE A 481 0.08 34.19 -5.35
CA ILE A 481 -1.30 33.66 -5.26
C ILE A 481 -1.48 32.42 -6.14
N LEU A 482 -0.92 32.40 -7.35
CA LEU A 482 -1.19 31.39 -8.36
C LEU A 482 0.05 30.53 -8.66
N THR A 483 -0.14 29.22 -8.65
CA THR A 483 0.82 28.26 -9.20
C THR A 483 0.10 27.46 -10.28
N VAL A 484 0.71 27.36 -11.46
CA VAL A 484 0.24 26.53 -12.57
C VAL A 484 1.21 25.39 -12.76
N SER A 485 0.69 24.18 -12.86
CA SER A 485 1.48 22.97 -13.09
C SER A 485 0.96 22.24 -14.32
N GLY A 486 1.85 21.66 -15.08
CA GLY A 486 1.51 20.76 -16.18
C GLY A 486 2.52 19.63 -16.24
N GLY A 487 2.08 18.50 -16.72
CA GLY A 487 2.94 17.34 -16.81
C GLY A 487 2.41 16.26 -17.72
N GLY A 488 3.24 15.23 -17.89
CA GLY A 488 2.88 14.07 -18.68
C GLY A 488 3.54 12.80 -18.15
N ARG A 489 3.00 11.70 -18.58
CA ARG A 489 3.43 10.36 -18.24
C ARG A 489 3.33 9.46 -19.47
N PHE A 490 4.31 8.59 -19.61
CA PHE A 490 4.29 7.47 -20.54
C PHE A 490 4.65 6.22 -19.79
N GLU A 491 3.86 5.16 -19.97
CA GLU A 491 4.05 3.85 -19.35
C GLU A 491 4.02 2.75 -20.41
N ASP A 492 5.00 1.88 -20.38
CA ASP A 492 5.06 0.62 -21.13
C ASP A 492 4.85 -0.53 -20.15
N GLU A 493 3.80 -1.31 -20.38
CA GLU A 493 3.38 -2.41 -19.53
C GLU A 493 3.37 -3.70 -20.34
N GLN A 494 4.02 -4.73 -19.79
CA GLN A 494 4.10 -6.05 -20.38
C GLN A 494 3.88 -7.10 -19.31
N GLY A 495 3.22 -8.18 -19.65
CA GLY A 495 3.04 -9.29 -18.73
C GLY A 495 2.48 -10.51 -19.38
N PHE A 496 2.58 -11.62 -18.66
CA PHE A 496 1.95 -12.87 -19.02
C PHE A 496 1.46 -13.63 -17.79
N THR A 497 0.51 -14.52 -18.04
CA THR A 497 0.15 -15.60 -17.12
C THR A 497 0.28 -16.93 -17.84
N GLN A 498 0.72 -17.98 -17.13
CA GLN A 498 0.91 -19.31 -17.66
C GLN A 498 0.47 -20.34 -16.64
N SER A 499 -0.39 -21.27 -17.00
CA SER A 499 -0.84 -22.39 -16.17
C SER A 499 -0.36 -23.71 -16.77
N GLY A 500 -0.06 -24.71 -15.94
CA GLY A 500 0.37 -26.04 -16.40
C GLY A 500 1.86 -26.16 -16.74
N GLY A 501 2.68 -25.16 -16.39
CA GLY A 501 4.13 -25.18 -16.54
C GLY A 501 4.66 -24.71 -17.90
N ALA A 502 5.97 -24.82 -18.10
CA ALA A 502 6.69 -24.19 -19.21
C ALA A 502 6.31 -24.66 -20.63
N ALA A 503 5.64 -25.80 -20.77
CA ALA A 503 5.17 -26.31 -22.04
C ALA A 503 3.77 -25.76 -22.43
N SER A 504 3.04 -25.19 -21.49
CA SER A 504 1.70 -24.64 -21.72
C SER A 504 1.75 -23.27 -22.41
N PRO A 505 0.70 -22.89 -23.15
CA PRO A 505 0.62 -21.56 -23.75
C PRO A 505 0.69 -20.44 -22.69
N LYS A 506 1.31 -19.34 -23.06
CA LYS A 506 1.28 -18.10 -22.27
C LYS A 506 0.15 -17.21 -22.76
N ASN A 507 -0.58 -16.64 -21.83
CA ASN A 507 -1.48 -15.53 -22.10
C ASN A 507 -0.67 -14.24 -21.92
N GLU A 508 -0.26 -13.61 -23.00
CA GLU A 508 0.63 -12.43 -22.99
C GLU A 508 -0.15 -11.17 -23.38
N SER A 509 0.17 -10.06 -22.78
CA SER A 509 -0.30 -8.74 -23.18
C SER A 509 0.79 -7.69 -23.05
N THR A 510 0.73 -6.73 -23.96
CA THR A 510 1.58 -5.54 -23.95
C THR A 510 0.70 -4.34 -24.23
N ARG A 511 0.80 -3.29 -23.43
CA ARG A 511 0.05 -2.07 -23.63
C ARG A 511 0.85 -0.84 -23.28
N ASN A 512 0.55 0.25 -23.99
CA ASN A 512 1.14 1.57 -23.72
C ASN A 512 0.06 2.50 -23.20
N ASN A 513 0.39 3.24 -22.15
CA ASN A 513 -0.45 4.26 -21.54
C ASN A 513 0.26 5.61 -21.68
N GLY A 514 -0.48 6.64 -22.05
CA GLY A 514 0.02 8.01 -22.08
C GLY A 514 -0.96 8.95 -21.40
N GLY A 515 -0.46 9.83 -20.53
CA GLY A 515 -1.28 10.80 -19.84
C GLY A 515 -0.68 12.19 -19.87
N LEU A 516 -1.55 13.20 -19.97
CA LEU A 516 -1.21 14.61 -19.79
C LEU A 516 -2.12 15.22 -18.74
N PHE A 517 -1.61 16.16 -17.97
CA PHE A 517 -2.45 16.90 -17.03
C PHE A 517 -2.06 18.38 -16.95
N GLY A 518 -3.03 19.19 -16.56
CA GLY A 518 -2.85 20.58 -16.16
C GLY A 518 -3.59 20.86 -14.86
N GLU A 519 -2.97 21.62 -13.98
CA GLU A 519 -3.54 22.03 -12.70
C GLU A 519 -3.21 23.48 -12.40
N ALA A 520 -4.18 24.22 -11.88
CA ALA A 520 -3.98 25.54 -11.31
C ALA A 520 -4.27 25.49 -9.80
N ARG A 521 -3.41 26.13 -9.00
CA ARG A 521 -3.52 26.23 -7.56
C ARG A 521 -3.51 27.69 -7.13
N ILE A 522 -4.48 28.04 -6.29
CA ILE A 522 -4.66 29.36 -5.71
C ILE A 522 -4.36 29.28 -4.21
N THR A 523 -3.50 30.19 -3.74
CA THR A 523 -3.19 30.40 -2.32
C THR A 523 -3.48 31.86 -1.98
N ALA A 524 -4.62 32.15 -1.40
CA ALA A 524 -5.07 33.51 -1.14
C ALA A 524 -5.54 33.68 0.32
N GLY A 525 -4.66 34.08 1.20
CA GLY A 525 -4.94 34.28 2.61
C GLY A 525 -5.47 33.01 3.30
N ARG A 526 -6.81 32.90 3.42
CA ARG A 526 -7.50 31.78 4.07
C ARG A 526 -7.96 30.70 3.09
N LEU A 527 -7.82 30.93 1.79
CA LEU A 527 -8.29 30.04 0.74
C LEU A 527 -7.12 29.35 0.05
N PHE A 528 -7.20 28.03 0.01
CA PHE A 528 -6.33 27.15 -0.76
C PHE A 528 -7.23 26.34 -1.69
N ALA A 529 -7.09 26.52 -2.97
CA ALA A 529 -7.92 25.83 -3.96
C ALA A 529 -7.03 25.30 -5.09
N SER A 530 -7.32 24.11 -5.57
CA SER A 530 -6.72 23.56 -6.78
C SER A 530 -7.78 22.99 -7.69
N GLY A 531 -7.57 23.14 -8.99
CA GLY A 531 -8.40 22.53 -10.02
C GLY A 531 -7.55 22.06 -11.17
N GLY A 532 -7.83 20.87 -11.65
CA GLY A 532 -7.04 20.24 -12.71
C GLY A 532 -7.87 19.34 -13.61
N VAL A 533 -7.30 19.05 -14.77
CA VAL A 533 -7.84 18.11 -15.74
C VAL A 533 -6.72 17.20 -16.22
N GLY A 534 -6.99 15.90 -16.30
CA GLY A 534 -6.14 14.87 -16.87
C GLY A 534 -6.75 14.34 -18.17
N TYR A 535 -5.90 14.03 -19.13
CA TYR A 535 -6.23 13.29 -20.34
C TYR A 535 -5.39 12.03 -20.38
N GLU A 536 -6.05 10.89 -20.52
CA GLU A 536 -5.44 9.56 -20.59
C GLU A 536 -5.70 8.93 -21.95
N HIS A 537 -4.67 8.36 -22.52
CA HIS A 537 -4.74 7.49 -23.69
C HIS A 537 -4.22 6.09 -23.34
N ASN A 538 -5.02 5.08 -23.59
CA ASN A 538 -4.69 3.68 -23.32
C ASN A 538 -5.04 2.84 -24.54
N ALA A 539 -4.25 1.81 -24.84
CA ALA A 539 -4.47 0.95 -26.01
C ALA A 539 -5.84 0.27 -26.01
N VAL A 540 -6.39 -0.04 -24.81
CA VAL A 540 -7.66 -0.76 -24.65
C VAL A 540 -8.86 0.17 -24.84
N PHE A 541 -9.01 1.20 -23.99
CA PHE A 541 -10.19 2.05 -23.99
C PHE A 541 -10.05 3.39 -24.73
N LYS A 542 -8.92 3.60 -25.39
CA LYS A 542 -8.55 4.80 -26.17
C LYS A 542 -8.37 6.04 -25.30
N ASN A 543 -9.42 6.79 -25.02
CA ASN A 543 -9.28 8.13 -24.40
C ASN A 543 -10.20 8.30 -23.21
N ALA A 544 -9.71 8.97 -22.17
CA ALA A 544 -10.52 9.39 -21.04
C ALA A 544 -10.09 10.76 -20.52
N VAL A 545 -11.04 11.52 -19.99
CA VAL A 545 -10.81 12.81 -19.36
C VAL A 545 -11.25 12.75 -17.90
N THR A 546 -10.39 13.19 -17.01
CA THR A 546 -10.60 13.15 -15.56
C THR A 546 -10.43 14.54 -14.97
N PRO A 547 -11.50 15.19 -14.45
CA PRO A 547 -11.41 16.43 -13.72
C PRO A 547 -11.18 16.20 -12.22
N ARG A 548 -10.58 17.21 -11.55
CA ARG A 548 -10.43 17.26 -10.09
C ARG A 548 -10.53 18.69 -9.59
N VAL A 549 -11.17 18.87 -8.44
CA VAL A 549 -11.21 20.14 -7.69
C VAL A 549 -10.99 19.84 -6.21
N SER A 550 -10.13 20.62 -5.55
CA SER A 550 -9.88 20.50 -4.12
C SER A 550 -9.83 21.90 -3.50
N VAL A 551 -10.55 22.11 -2.40
CA VAL A 551 -10.64 23.41 -1.72
C VAL A 551 -10.45 23.21 -0.22
N ALA A 552 -9.60 24.03 0.39
CA ALA A 552 -9.50 24.20 1.83
C ALA A 552 -9.71 25.67 2.16
N TYR A 553 -10.66 25.97 3.03
CA TYR A 553 -10.98 27.34 3.45
C TYR A 553 -10.95 27.43 4.97
N TYR A 554 -10.15 28.36 5.50
CA TYR A 554 -10.09 28.65 6.92
C TYR A 554 -11.15 29.69 7.30
N ALA A 555 -12.29 29.24 7.78
CA ALA A 555 -13.34 30.12 8.33
C ALA A 555 -12.77 30.89 9.54
N ARG A 556 -11.90 30.22 10.32
CA ARG A 556 -11.15 30.82 11.43
C ARG A 556 -9.70 30.41 11.35
N ASN A 557 -8.76 31.34 11.24
CA ASN A 557 -7.33 31.08 11.30
C ASN A 557 -6.83 31.03 12.74
N THR A 558 -5.80 30.24 13.01
CA THR A 558 -4.99 30.34 14.22
C THR A 558 -4.29 31.69 14.28
N THR A 559 -4.38 32.33 15.43
CA THR A 559 -3.56 33.48 15.79
C THR A 559 -2.86 33.17 17.11
N THR A 560 -1.81 33.92 17.46
CA THR A 560 -1.16 33.81 18.77
C THR A 560 -2.12 33.98 19.95
N ALA A 561 -3.21 34.72 19.74
CA ALA A 561 -4.26 34.95 20.74
C ALA A 561 -5.35 33.85 20.75
N SER A 562 -5.51 33.08 19.65
CA SER A 562 -6.51 32.03 19.57
C SER A 562 -6.00 30.94 18.61
N PRO A 563 -5.31 29.93 19.13
CA PRO A 563 -4.71 28.86 18.33
C PRO A 563 -5.72 27.82 17.82
N ASN A 564 -7.02 28.05 18.01
CA ASN A 564 -8.07 27.18 17.49
C ASN A 564 -8.48 27.64 16.08
N ASP A 565 -8.28 26.80 15.09
CA ASP A 565 -8.68 27.04 13.71
C ASP A 565 -9.93 26.24 13.33
N THR A 566 -10.66 26.73 12.32
CA THR A 566 -11.75 26.00 11.69
C THR A 566 -11.49 25.98 10.19
N LYS A 567 -11.27 24.78 9.65
CA LYS A 567 -10.99 24.55 8.24
C LYS A 567 -12.15 23.79 7.62
N LEU A 568 -12.69 24.29 6.53
CA LEU A 568 -13.68 23.64 5.68
C LEU A 568 -12.96 23.02 4.49
N THR A 569 -13.33 21.83 4.12
CA THR A 569 -12.74 21.11 2.97
C THR A 569 -13.84 20.67 2.01
N PHE A 570 -13.50 20.71 0.73
CA PHE A 570 -14.31 20.21 -0.37
C PHE A 570 -13.40 19.56 -1.40
N ASN A 571 -13.75 18.37 -1.86
CA ASN A 571 -13.06 17.69 -2.95
C ASN A 571 -14.05 17.04 -3.89
N PHE A 572 -13.70 17.08 -5.16
CA PHE A 572 -14.37 16.34 -6.22
C PHE A 572 -13.31 15.78 -7.17
N GLY A 573 -13.39 14.51 -7.53
CA GLY A 573 -12.47 13.89 -8.45
C GLY A 573 -13.08 12.74 -9.22
N LYS A 574 -12.54 12.48 -10.41
CA LYS A 574 -12.83 11.28 -11.21
C LYS A 574 -11.60 10.41 -11.34
N GLY A 575 -11.82 9.10 -11.25
CA GLY A 575 -10.82 8.06 -11.41
C GLY A 575 -11.20 7.08 -12.50
N ILE A 576 -10.19 6.46 -13.10
CA ILE A 576 -10.35 5.43 -14.12
C ILE A 576 -9.37 4.29 -13.87
N LYS A 577 -9.77 3.07 -14.26
CA LYS A 577 -8.93 1.89 -14.20
C LYS A 577 -9.10 1.06 -15.48
N ALA A 578 -8.01 0.56 -16.04
CA ALA A 578 -8.04 -0.31 -17.19
C ALA A 578 -8.39 -1.76 -16.79
N PRO A 579 -9.03 -2.54 -17.66
CA PRO A 579 -9.21 -3.97 -17.48
C PRO A 579 -7.88 -4.71 -17.26
N THR A 580 -7.92 -5.87 -16.62
CA THR A 580 -6.78 -6.79 -16.59
C THR A 580 -6.62 -7.47 -17.95
N ILE A 581 -5.44 -8.00 -18.24
CA ILE A 581 -5.23 -8.86 -19.42
C ILE A 581 -6.24 -10.00 -19.46
N PHE A 582 -6.44 -10.63 -18.31
CA PHE A 582 -7.34 -11.77 -18.20
C PHE A 582 -8.80 -11.37 -18.48
N GLN A 583 -9.23 -10.21 -18.02
CA GLN A 583 -10.58 -9.68 -18.27
C GLN A 583 -10.79 -9.31 -19.75
N GLU A 584 -9.76 -8.76 -20.40
CA GLU A 584 -9.81 -8.46 -21.85
C GLU A 584 -9.98 -9.73 -22.68
N LEU A 585 -9.11 -10.73 -22.44
CA LEU A 585 -9.10 -11.98 -23.22
C LEU A 585 -10.30 -12.90 -22.92
N ASN A 586 -10.96 -12.74 -21.77
CA ASN A 586 -12.12 -13.53 -21.38
C ASN A 586 -13.38 -12.65 -21.25
N SER A 587 -13.56 -11.69 -22.15
CA SER A 587 -14.75 -10.83 -22.16
C SER A 587 -15.92 -11.48 -22.91
N VAL A 588 -17.13 -11.16 -22.50
CA VAL A 588 -18.36 -11.61 -23.19
C VAL A 588 -18.37 -11.14 -24.66
N PHE A 589 -17.79 -9.97 -24.93
CA PHE A 589 -17.68 -9.41 -26.28
C PHE A 589 -16.87 -10.30 -27.20
N GLU A 590 -15.81 -10.93 -26.73
CA GLU A 590 -14.96 -11.83 -27.51
C GLU A 590 -15.61 -13.21 -27.76
N LEU A 591 -16.64 -13.56 -26.96
CA LEU A 591 -17.33 -14.85 -27.08
C LEU A 591 -18.39 -14.91 -28.20
N VAL A 592 -18.83 -13.76 -28.68
CA VAL A 592 -19.97 -13.67 -29.62
C VAL A 592 -19.61 -12.82 -30.84
N PRO A 593 -20.19 -13.08 -32.00
CA PRO A 593 -20.02 -12.21 -33.17
C PRO A 593 -20.48 -10.78 -32.88
N PRO A 594 -19.85 -9.74 -33.50
CA PRO A 594 -20.16 -8.32 -33.21
C PRO A 594 -21.64 -7.95 -33.35
N ALA A 595 -22.35 -8.54 -34.31
CA ALA A 595 -23.80 -8.32 -34.49
C ALA A 595 -24.62 -8.81 -33.30
N GLN A 596 -24.21 -9.92 -32.70
CA GLN A 596 -24.87 -10.50 -31.53
C GLN A 596 -24.46 -9.73 -30.25
N ALA A 597 -23.22 -9.31 -30.14
CA ALA A 597 -22.78 -8.44 -29.06
C ALA A 597 -23.63 -7.17 -29.00
N THR A 598 -23.90 -6.54 -30.13
CA THR A 598 -24.80 -5.40 -30.24
C THR A 598 -26.21 -5.72 -29.74
N THR A 599 -26.77 -6.90 -30.15
CA THR A 599 -28.11 -7.32 -29.70
C THR A 599 -28.18 -7.58 -28.21
N LEU A 600 -27.11 -8.11 -27.61
CA LEU A 600 -26.97 -8.34 -26.17
C LEU A 600 -26.65 -7.05 -25.39
N GLY A 601 -26.39 -5.94 -26.08
CA GLY A 601 -25.94 -4.69 -25.43
C GLY A 601 -24.54 -4.79 -24.82
N VAL A 602 -23.73 -5.77 -25.26
CA VAL A 602 -22.36 -5.96 -24.75
C VAL A 602 -21.39 -5.19 -25.64
N THR A 603 -20.54 -4.41 -25.01
CA THR A 603 -19.45 -3.67 -25.64
C THR A 603 -18.09 -4.30 -25.33
N PRO A 604 -17.04 -4.00 -26.13
CA PRO A 604 -15.67 -4.31 -25.69
C PRO A 604 -15.43 -3.81 -24.28
N VAL A 605 -14.68 -4.59 -23.47
CA VAL A 605 -14.39 -4.16 -22.12
C VAL A 605 -13.68 -2.80 -22.11
N GLY A 606 -14.21 -1.91 -21.29
CA GLY A 606 -13.77 -0.53 -21.15
C GLY A 606 -13.20 -0.23 -19.76
N PRO A 607 -12.85 1.04 -19.48
CA PRO A 607 -12.34 1.39 -18.18
C PRO A 607 -13.46 1.37 -17.14
N GLU A 608 -13.13 0.84 -15.95
CA GLU A 608 -13.91 1.06 -14.75
C GLU A 608 -13.78 2.52 -14.33
N ARG A 609 -14.83 3.12 -13.80
CA ARG A 609 -14.91 4.55 -13.49
C ARG A 609 -15.32 4.76 -12.04
N ALA A 610 -14.74 5.78 -11.41
CA ALA A 610 -15.21 6.26 -10.11
C ALA A 610 -15.34 7.78 -10.11
N GLN A 611 -16.26 8.26 -9.28
CA GLN A 611 -16.40 9.67 -8.95
C GLN A 611 -16.50 9.78 -7.44
N THR A 612 -15.72 10.67 -6.84
CA THR A 612 -15.72 10.94 -5.41
C THR A 612 -16.08 12.39 -5.14
N LEU A 613 -16.90 12.61 -4.12
CA LEU A 613 -17.25 13.91 -3.58
C LEU A 613 -17.03 13.88 -2.07
N ASP A 614 -16.26 14.82 -1.53
CA ASP A 614 -16.03 14.96 -0.09
C ASP A 614 -16.36 16.36 0.39
N VAL A 615 -17.00 16.45 1.55
CA VAL A 615 -17.19 17.70 2.30
C VAL A 615 -16.80 17.47 3.75
N GLY A 616 -15.93 18.32 4.29
CA GLY A 616 -15.42 18.12 5.64
C GLY A 616 -15.24 19.40 6.44
N VAL A 617 -15.20 19.22 7.74
CA VAL A 617 -14.87 20.25 8.72
C VAL A 617 -13.76 19.75 9.62
N GLU A 618 -12.70 20.52 9.77
CA GLU A 618 -11.65 20.30 10.75
C GLU A 618 -11.68 21.42 11.78
N GLN A 619 -11.70 21.05 13.06
CA GLN A 619 -11.71 22.00 14.17
C GLN A 619 -10.55 21.75 15.11
N GLY A 620 -9.64 22.71 15.20
CA GLY A 620 -8.67 22.79 16.27
C GLY A 620 -9.33 23.26 17.56
N VAL A 621 -9.04 22.58 18.68
CA VAL A 621 -9.54 22.94 20.01
C VAL A 621 -8.40 22.81 21.05
N MET A 622 -8.63 23.25 22.29
CA MET A 622 -7.66 23.19 23.38
C MET A 622 -6.28 23.79 23.02
N HIS A 623 -6.28 24.97 22.41
CA HIS A 623 -5.06 25.65 21.95
C HIS A 623 -4.28 24.83 20.91
N GLY A 624 -5.00 24.09 20.02
CA GLY A 624 -4.43 23.27 18.98
C GLY A 624 -3.87 21.91 19.47
N GLN A 625 -4.07 21.57 20.74
CA GLN A 625 -3.67 20.25 21.28
C GLN A 625 -4.63 19.13 20.85
N MET A 626 -5.82 19.46 20.35
CA MET A 626 -6.76 18.49 19.85
C MET A 626 -7.33 18.98 18.52
N ARG A 627 -7.47 18.05 17.57
CA ARG A 627 -8.07 18.28 16.27
C ARG A 627 -9.18 17.27 16.04
N LEU A 628 -10.34 17.79 15.74
CA LEU A 628 -11.53 17.03 15.36
C LEU A 628 -11.73 17.18 13.87
N ARG A 629 -12.05 16.08 13.16
CA ARG A 629 -12.40 16.10 11.74
C ARG A 629 -13.67 15.29 11.55
N VAL A 630 -14.58 15.86 10.78
CA VAL A 630 -15.79 15.17 10.30
C VAL A 630 -15.82 15.35 8.80
N THR A 631 -15.95 14.26 8.06
CA THR A 631 -16.01 14.27 6.61
C THR A 631 -17.19 13.41 6.15
N TYR A 632 -18.09 13.98 5.38
CA TYR A 632 -19.07 13.24 4.57
C TYR A 632 -18.42 12.94 3.22
N PHE A 633 -18.62 11.73 2.70
CA PHE A 633 -18.19 11.34 1.37
C PHE A 633 -19.31 10.62 0.61
N HIS A 634 -19.32 10.83 -0.71
CA HIS A 634 -20.18 10.14 -1.66
C HIS A 634 -19.34 9.64 -2.84
N ASN A 635 -19.38 8.34 -3.07
CA ASN A 635 -18.67 7.68 -4.15
C ASN A 635 -19.64 6.97 -5.08
N THR A 636 -19.45 7.13 -6.39
CA THR A 636 -20.11 6.32 -7.41
C THR A 636 -19.08 5.54 -8.18
N PHE A 637 -19.42 4.30 -8.51
CA PHE A 637 -18.58 3.40 -9.29
C PHE A 637 -19.43 2.85 -10.43
N ASP A 638 -18.99 3.08 -11.64
CA ASP A 638 -19.72 2.74 -12.85
C ASP A 638 -18.82 1.93 -13.79
N ASP A 639 -19.48 1.20 -14.70
CA ASP A 639 -18.82 0.35 -15.70
C ASP A 639 -17.84 -0.66 -15.06
N LEU A 640 -18.14 -1.15 -13.85
CA LEU A 640 -17.29 -2.12 -13.16
C LEU A 640 -17.33 -3.46 -13.90
N LEU A 641 -16.17 -4.10 -13.96
CA LEU A 641 -16.01 -5.42 -14.55
C LEU A 641 -16.45 -6.49 -13.56
N GLU A 642 -17.52 -7.19 -13.91
CA GLU A 642 -18.02 -8.33 -13.16
C GLU A 642 -17.81 -9.64 -13.91
N PHE A 643 -17.70 -10.73 -13.16
CA PHE A 643 -17.60 -12.06 -13.68
C PHE A 643 -19.01 -12.68 -13.82
N LEU A 644 -19.33 -13.16 -15.00
CA LEU A 644 -20.57 -13.86 -15.32
C LEU A 644 -20.27 -15.35 -15.45
N SER A 645 -20.91 -16.19 -14.67
CA SER A 645 -20.79 -17.64 -14.77
C SER A 645 -21.38 -18.14 -16.10
N GLN A 646 -21.05 -19.36 -16.49
CA GLN A 646 -21.60 -19.99 -17.67
C GLN A 646 -23.15 -19.94 -17.70
N GLN A 647 -23.81 -20.20 -16.58
CA GLN A 647 -25.26 -20.13 -16.49
C GLN A 647 -25.79 -18.70 -16.70
N GLN A 648 -25.11 -17.72 -16.14
CA GLN A 648 -25.45 -16.31 -16.31
C GLN A 648 -25.28 -15.86 -17.77
N LEU A 649 -24.23 -16.32 -18.44
CA LEU A 649 -24.04 -16.07 -19.88
C LEU A 649 -25.23 -16.57 -20.70
N ILE A 650 -25.74 -17.76 -20.42
CA ILE A 650 -26.92 -18.31 -21.09
C ILE A 650 -28.17 -17.47 -20.77
N LEU A 651 -28.35 -17.08 -19.53
CA LEU A 651 -29.50 -16.27 -19.07
C LEU A 651 -29.55 -14.89 -19.72
N ILE A 652 -28.40 -14.24 -19.96
CA ILE A 652 -28.33 -12.95 -20.65
C ILE A 652 -28.45 -13.10 -22.18
N GLY A 653 -28.52 -14.33 -22.72
CA GLY A 653 -28.75 -14.61 -24.15
C GLY A 653 -27.49 -14.93 -24.94
N VAL A 654 -26.35 -15.20 -24.31
CA VAL A 654 -25.19 -15.79 -25.01
C VAL A 654 -25.56 -17.18 -25.49
N PRO A 655 -25.28 -17.53 -26.77
CA PRO A 655 -25.61 -18.85 -27.27
C PRO A 655 -25.01 -19.97 -26.44
N PRO A 656 -25.76 -21.04 -26.14
CA PRO A 656 -25.26 -22.14 -25.35
C PRO A 656 -23.93 -22.73 -25.84
N ALA A 657 -23.73 -22.78 -27.16
CA ALA A 657 -22.46 -23.25 -27.75
C ALA A 657 -21.26 -22.35 -27.35
N ALA A 658 -21.44 -21.03 -27.35
CA ALA A 658 -20.39 -20.08 -26.94
C ALA A 658 -20.18 -20.09 -25.40
N ALA A 659 -21.28 -20.16 -24.63
CA ALA A 659 -21.21 -20.26 -23.17
C ALA A 659 -20.54 -21.57 -22.73
N ASN A 660 -20.83 -22.69 -23.39
CA ASN A 660 -20.21 -23.99 -23.10
C ASN A 660 -18.73 -24.06 -23.49
N ALA A 661 -18.27 -23.23 -24.42
CA ALA A 661 -16.86 -23.09 -24.76
C ALA A 661 -16.06 -22.35 -23.66
N THR A 662 -16.75 -21.70 -22.74
CA THR A 662 -16.17 -21.01 -21.57
C THR A 662 -16.80 -21.55 -20.28
N PRO A 663 -16.39 -22.73 -19.84
CA PRO A 663 -17.03 -23.43 -18.70
C PRO A 663 -16.95 -22.64 -17.38
N PHE A 664 -16.02 -21.70 -17.29
CA PHE A 664 -15.88 -20.84 -16.09
C PHE A 664 -16.62 -19.50 -16.20
N GLY A 665 -17.04 -19.08 -17.40
CA GLY A 665 -17.68 -17.79 -17.62
C GLY A 665 -16.80 -16.74 -18.26
N ALA A 666 -17.26 -15.47 -18.26
CA ALA A 666 -16.61 -14.35 -18.92
C ALA A 666 -16.85 -13.01 -18.16
N TYR A 667 -16.18 -11.95 -18.61
CA TYR A 667 -16.27 -10.63 -18.00
C TYR A 667 -17.06 -9.63 -18.83
N ALA A 668 -17.78 -8.74 -18.15
CA ALA A 668 -18.48 -7.61 -18.78
C ALA A 668 -18.40 -6.36 -17.91
N ASN A 669 -18.41 -5.17 -18.51
CA ASN A 669 -18.60 -3.90 -17.82
C ASN A 669 -20.09 -3.67 -17.56
N SER A 670 -20.62 -4.20 -16.49
CA SER A 670 -22.07 -4.20 -16.24
C SER A 670 -22.46 -3.87 -14.82
N GLN A 671 -21.50 -3.80 -13.88
CA GLN A 671 -21.80 -3.54 -12.49
C GLN A 671 -21.63 -2.05 -12.16
N SER A 672 -22.52 -1.53 -11.32
CA SER A 672 -22.39 -0.22 -10.68
C SER A 672 -22.66 -0.34 -9.18
N MET A 673 -22.02 0.50 -8.40
CA MET A 673 -22.21 0.58 -6.96
C MET A 673 -22.03 1.99 -6.43
N THR A 674 -22.58 2.26 -5.26
CA THR A 674 -22.40 3.51 -4.51
C THR A 674 -21.76 3.23 -3.17
N GLY A 675 -21.18 4.26 -2.57
CA GLY A 675 -20.66 4.23 -1.20
C GLY A 675 -20.76 5.60 -0.56
N ASP A 676 -21.70 5.75 0.34
CA ASP A 676 -21.94 6.96 1.13
C ASP A 676 -21.44 6.77 2.55
N GLY A 677 -20.91 7.81 3.18
CA GLY A 677 -20.48 7.64 4.55
C GLY A 677 -20.01 8.88 5.26
N VAL A 678 -19.75 8.70 6.54
CA VAL A 678 -19.22 9.73 7.43
C VAL A 678 -17.99 9.21 8.15
N GLU A 679 -16.90 9.95 8.06
CA GLU A 679 -15.66 9.72 8.81
C GLU A 679 -15.57 10.72 9.96
N LEU A 680 -15.33 10.24 11.17
CA LEU A 680 -14.96 11.02 12.34
C LEU A 680 -13.52 10.68 12.72
N SER A 681 -12.67 11.70 12.93
CA SER A 681 -11.31 11.51 13.44
C SER A 681 -11.00 12.49 14.55
N VAL A 682 -10.27 12.03 15.53
CA VAL A 682 -9.78 12.80 16.67
C VAL A 682 -8.29 12.54 16.84
N ASP A 683 -7.50 13.60 16.79
CA ASP A 683 -6.09 13.59 17.19
C ASP A 683 -5.92 14.47 18.39
N ALA A 684 -5.30 14.00 19.47
CA ALA A 684 -5.09 14.77 20.68
C ALA A 684 -3.72 14.51 21.32
N LEU A 685 -3.10 15.58 21.82
CA LEU A 685 -1.93 15.54 22.72
C LEU A 685 -2.41 15.80 24.14
N VAL A 686 -2.40 14.77 24.97
CA VAL A 686 -2.87 14.84 26.35
C VAL A 686 -1.67 14.80 27.30
N ALA A 687 -1.59 15.76 28.20
CA ALA A 687 -0.55 15.81 29.25
C ALA A 687 0.91 15.64 28.74
N LYS A 688 1.23 16.20 27.57
CA LYS A 688 2.56 16.26 26.92
C LYS A 688 3.22 14.91 26.58
N ALA A 689 2.84 13.83 27.24
CA ALA A 689 3.43 12.50 27.07
C ALA A 689 2.52 11.53 26.28
N TRP A 690 1.23 11.83 26.19
CA TRP A 690 0.23 10.98 25.58
C TRP A 690 -0.25 11.57 24.27
N ARG A 691 -0.24 10.77 23.23
CA ARG A 691 -0.93 11.05 21.95
C ARG A 691 -2.05 10.06 21.79
N LEU A 692 -3.21 10.56 21.47
CA LEU A 692 -4.40 9.80 21.12
C LEU A 692 -4.76 10.09 19.65
N ALA A 693 -4.88 9.07 18.85
CA ALA A 693 -5.53 9.13 17.54
C ALA A 693 -6.71 8.14 17.57
N PHE A 694 -7.87 8.58 17.13
CA PHE A 694 -9.07 7.77 17.04
C PHE A 694 -9.77 8.06 15.72
N SER A 695 -10.33 7.04 15.09
CA SER A 695 -11.25 7.25 13.97
C SER A 695 -12.41 6.25 14.00
N TYR A 696 -13.51 6.70 13.48
CA TYR A 696 -14.72 5.91 13.25
C TYR A 696 -15.29 6.26 11.87
N THR A 697 -15.76 5.25 11.15
CA THR A 697 -16.39 5.41 9.85
C THR A 697 -17.69 4.63 9.81
N TYR A 698 -18.75 5.31 9.42
CA TYR A 698 -19.98 4.69 8.94
C TYR A 698 -19.97 4.70 7.41
N LEU A 699 -20.21 3.54 6.82
CA LEU A 699 -20.27 3.33 5.38
C LEU A 699 -21.58 2.65 5.00
N ASP A 700 -22.34 3.28 4.12
CA ASP A 700 -23.47 2.71 3.42
C ASP A 700 -23.05 2.46 1.96
N ALA A 701 -22.76 1.21 1.63
CA ALA A 701 -22.34 0.81 0.30
C ALA A 701 -23.33 -0.20 -0.28
N GLU A 702 -23.72 0.02 -1.54
CA GLU A 702 -24.74 -0.78 -2.21
C GLU A 702 -24.35 -1.06 -3.66
N VAL A 703 -24.61 -2.29 -4.12
CA VAL A 703 -24.56 -2.66 -5.55
C VAL A 703 -25.87 -2.21 -6.17
N THR A 704 -25.81 -1.21 -7.05
CA THR A 704 -27.00 -0.60 -7.66
C THR A 704 -27.38 -1.25 -8.99
N LYS A 705 -26.41 -1.93 -9.66
CA LYS A 705 -26.59 -2.64 -10.92
C LYS A 705 -25.60 -3.81 -11.02
N ALA A 706 -26.02 -4.94 -11.50
CA ALA A 706 -25.19 -6.08 -11.85
C ALA A 706 -25.93 -7.03 -12.79
N LEU A 707 -25.24 -7.61 -13.77
CA LEU A 707 -25.74 -8.72 -14.59
C LEU A 707 -25.54 -10.07 -13.90
N SER A 708 -24.52 -10.16 -13.05
CA SER A 708 -24.22 -11.34 -12.24
C SER A 708 -25.23 -11.56 -11.09
N ALA A 709 -26.17 -10.67 -10.92
CA ALA A 709 -27.16 -10.67 -9.86
C ALA A 709 -28.20 -11.82 -9.95
N SER A 710 -28.00 -12.80 -10.85
CA SER A 710 -28.78 -14.03 -10.78
C SER A 710 -28.38 -14.79 -9.52
N ALA A 711 -29.28 -14.76 -8.57
CA ALA A 711 -29.14 -15.48 -7.32
C ALA A 711 -29.05 -16.97 -7.57
N THR A 712 -28.03 -17.60 -6.98
CA THR A 712 -28.04 -19.04 -6.78
C THR A 712 -28.97 -19.35 -5.60
N THR A 713 -29.64 -20.49 -5.64
CA THR A 713 -30.48 -20.93 -4.52
C THR A 713 -29.84 -22.13 -3.85
N ASN A 714 -29.99 -22.24 -2.54
CA ASN A 714 -29.66 -23.42 -1.75
C ASN A 714 -30.95 -24.00 -1.20
N ASP A 715 -31.18 -25.32 -1.37
CA ASP A 715 -32.39 -25.99 -0.85
C ASP A 715 -32.50 -25.93 0.67
N ALA A 716 -31.36 -25.77 1.37
CA ALA A 716 -31.35 -25.54 2.80
C ALA A 716 -31.98 -24.18 3.19
N PHE A 717 -32.06 -23.22 2.25
CA PHE A 717 -32.58 -21.88 2.48
C PHE A 717 -33.57 -21.49 1.37
N PRO A 718 -34.73 -22.15 1.30
CA PRO A 718 -35.67 -21.93 0.20
C PRO A 718 -36.17 -20.48 0.18
N GLY A 719 -36.16 -19.88 -0.98
CA GLY A 719 -36.62 -18.51 -1.20
C GLY A 719 -35.61 -17.40 -0.81
N ILE A 720 -34.41 -17.74 -0.32
CA ILE A 720 -33.37 -16.77 -0.06
C ILE A 720 -32.42 -16.71 -1.25
N PRO A 721 -32.32 -15.58 -1.96
CA PRO A 721 -31.37 -15.42 -3.05
C PRO A 721 -29.95 -15.24 -2.47
N ILE A 722 -28.98 -15.93 -3.06
CA ILE A 722 -27.59 -15.93 -2.60
C ILE A 722 -26.66 -15.56 -3.77
N GLY A 723 -25.80 -14.56 -3.59
CA GLY A 723 -24.73 -14.23 -4.51
C GLY A 723 -23.50 -15.10 -4.23
N ALA A 724 -23.17 -16.04 -5.13
CA ALA A 724 -22.03 -16.93 -4.92
C ALA A 724 -20.69 -16.23 -5.19
N PHE A 725 -20.56 -15.59 -6.36
CA PHE A 725 -19.32 -14.97 -6.83
C PHE A 725 -19.38 -13.44 -6.83
N SER A 726 -20.58 -12.88 -6.80
CA SER A 726 -20.82 -11.44 -6.76
C SER A 726 -21.92 -11.11 -5.77
N PRO A 727 -21.86 -9.96 -5.10
CA PRO A 727 -22.97 -9.47 -4.29
C PRO A 727 -24.19 -9.17 -5.18
N LEU A 728 -25.39 -9.38 -4.64
CA LEU A 728 -26.64 -9.10 -5.32
C LEU A 728 -26.94 -7.60 -5.36
N VAL A 729 -27.75 -7.16 -6.31
CA VAL A 729 -28.28 -5.78 -6.39
C VAL A 729 -29.08 -5.48 -5.12
N GLY A 730 -28.91 -4.30 -4.54
CA GLY A 730 -29.49 -3.90 -3.28
C GLY A 730 -28.72 -4.36 -2.04
N ASN A 731 -27.66 -5.17 -2.21
CA ASN A 731 -26.84 -5.64 -1.10
C ASN A 731 -25.49 -4.92 -1.06
N ARG A 732 -24.82 -5.05 0.09
CA ARG A 732 -23.48 -4.51 0.27
C ARG A 732 -22.46 -5.30 -0.56
N PRO A 733 -21.42 -4.63 -1.10
CA PRO A 733 -20.25 -5.32 -1.63
C PRO A 733 -19.60 -6.16 -0.53
N PHE A 734 -19.10 -7.35 -0.88
CA PHE A 734 -18.49 -8.28 0.09
C PHE A 734 -17.30 -7.66 0.83
N ARG A 735 -17.19 -7.94 2.14
CA ARG A 735 -16.11 -7.49 3.04
C ARG A 735 -16.03 -5.97 3.21
N ARG A 736 -17.16 -5.27 3.06
CA ARG A 736 -17.31 -3.83 3.36
C ARG A 736 -18.26 -3.64 4.53
N PRO A 737 -17.76 -3.74 5.77
CA PRO A 737 -18.60 -3.55 6.95
C PRO A 737 -19.14 -2.11 6.99
N ALA A 738 -20.38 -1.95 7.46
CA ALA A 738 -20.96 -0.62 7.62
C ALA A 738 -20.25 0.23 8.68
N ASN A 739 -19.60 -0.41 9.64
CA ASN A 739 -18.99 0.27 10.78
C ASN A 739 -17.54 -0.20 10.94
N THR A 740 -16.60 0.72 10.88
CA THR A 740 -15.19 0.47 11.17
C THR A 740 -14.65 1.53 12.11
N GLY A 741 -13.62 1.17 12.87
CA GLY A 741 -12.96 2.12 13.75
C GLY A 741 -11.56 1.69 14.11
N ASN A 742 -10.74 2.65 14.46
CA ASN A 742 -9.40 2.39 14.96
C ASN A 742 -9.01 3.41 16.02
N MET A 743 -8.05 3.04 16.84
CA MET A 743 -7.42 3.93 17.80
C MET A 743 -5.94 3.61 17.93
N LEU A 744 -5.14 4.64 18.18
CA LEU A 744 -3.75 4.54 18.60
C LEU A 744 -3.54 5.46 19.81
N VAL A 745 -3.25 4.87 20.96
CA VAL A 745 -2.83 5.60 22.16
C VAL A 745 -1.36 5.35 22.37
N SER A 746 -0.53 6.37 22.29
CA SER A 746 0.90 6.26 22.51
C SER A 746 1.36 7.13 23.68
N TYR A 747 2.31 6.60 24.42
CA TYR A 747 2.96 7.26 25.54
C TYR A 747 4.46 7.28 25.31
N THR A 748 5.06 8.47 25.39
CA THR A 748 6.51 8.65 25.26
C THR A 748 7.02 9.54 26.39
N LYS A 749 7.92 9.02 27.21
CA LYS A 749 8.57 9.77 28.27
C LYS A 749 9.98 9.24 28.51
N GLY A 750 10.97 10.09 28.27
CA GLY A 750 12.38 9.73 28.44
C GLY A 750 12.77 8.53 27.57
N PRO A 751 13.34 7.46 28.15
CA PRO A 751 13.75 6.28 27.40
C PRO A 751 12.58 5.33 27.06
N ALA A 752 11.39 5.51 27.64
CA ALA A 752 10.25 4.62 27.52
C ALA A 752 9.26 5.10 26.46
N GLN A 753 8.81 4.18 25.63
CA GLN A 753 7.74 4.37 24.66
C GLN A 753 6.78 3.18 24.76
N MET A 754 5.49 3.44 24.74
CA MET A 754 4.45 2.42 24.73
C MET A 754 3.33 2.84 23.77
N ALA A 755 2.66 1.87 23.19
CA ALA A 755 1.44 2.12 22.42
C ALA A 755 0.42 0.99 22.58
N VAL A 756 -0.84 1.38 22.47
CA VAL A 756 -1.99 0.47 22.35
C VAL A 756 -2.70 0.85 21.05
N ALA A 757 -2.77 -0.08 20.13
CA ALA A 757 -3.54 0.05 18.92
C ALA A 757 -4.80 -0.82 19.01
N GLY A 758 -5.95 -0.25 18.69
CA GLY A 758 -7.23 -0.95 18.65
C GLY A 758 -7.86 -0.85 17.28
N TYR A 759 -8.47 -1.93 16.83
CA TYR A 759 -9.15 -2.02 15.54
C TYR A 759 -10.50 -2.65 15.73
N PHE A 760 -11.52 -2.06 15.14
CA PHE A 760 -12.88 -2.53 15.16
C PHE A 760 -13.43 -2.66 13.74
N SER A 761 -14.04 -3.78 13.43
CA SER A 761 -14.77 -4.05 12.20
C SER A 761 -16.13 -4.63 12.55
N GLY A 762 -17.19 -4.03 12.05
CA GLY A 762 -18.56 -4.57 12.18
C GLY A 762 -18.75 -5.83 11.34
N LYS A 763 -19.95 -6.40 11.40
CA LYS A 763 -20.34 -7.50 10.51
C LYS A 763 -20.26 -7.08 9.06
N SER A 764 -19.93 -8.01 8.15
CA SER A 764 -19.90 -7.76 6.72
C SER A 764 -20.56 -8.88 5.93
N ASP A 765 -21.08 -8.51 4.77
CA ASP A 765 -21.53 -9.46 3.77
C ASP A 765 -20.31 -10.16 3.15
N ASP A 766 -20.39 -11.44 2.92
CA ASP A 766 -19.37 -12.24 2.21
C ASP A 766 -20.04 -13.43 1.51
N SER A 767 -19.26 -14.28 0.90
CA SER A 767 -19.69 -15.53 0.29
C SER A 767 -18.75 -16.66 0.71
N THR A 768 -19.30 -17.86 0.86
CA THR A 768 -18.50 -19.08 1.03
C THR A 768 -17.86 -19.54 -0.27
N PHE A 769 -18.31 -19.07 -1.44
CA PHE A 769 -17.88 -19.47 -2.80
C PHE A 769 -18.13 -20.93 -3.18
N LEU A 770 -18.84 -21.67 -2.34
CA LEU A 770 -18.99 -23.12 -2.42
C LEU A 770 -20.40 -23.45 -2.94
N SER A 771 -20.69 -23.03 -4.17
CA SER A 771 -22.05 -22.97 -4.74
C SER A 771 -22.48 -24.18 -5.54
N ASP A 772 -21.63 -25.21 -5.72
CA ASP A 772 -21.88 -26.18 -6.77
C ASP A 772 -22.47 -27.49 -6.27
N ARG A 773 -23.78 -27.71 -6.57
CA ARG A 773 -24.45 -28.97 -6.36
C ARG A 773 -23.96 -30.11 -7.23
N PHE A 774 -23.35 -29.75 -8.37
CA PHE A 774 -22.91 -30.75 -9.34
C PHE A 774 -21.72 -31.55 -8.81
N PHE A 775 -20.97 -30.93 -7.90
CA PHE A 775 -19.76 -31.47 -7.31
C PHE A 775 -19.87 -31.77 -5.81
N GLY A 776 -21.04 -31.99 -5.29
CA GLY A 776 -21.29 -32.28 -3.88
C GLY A 776 -22.44 -31.47 -3.27
N ASP A 777 -22.60 -31.52 -1.95
CA ASP A 777 -23.57 -30.69 -1.25
C ASP A 777 -23.13 -29.23 -1.25
N SER A 778 -24.05 -28.33 -1.61
CA SER A 778 -23.77 -26.90 -1.59
C SER A 778 -23.52 -26.41 -0.16
N LEU A 779 -22.34 -25.84 0.08
CA LEU A 779 -22.00 -25.15 1.32
C LEU A 779 -22.26 -23.63 1.24
N LEU A 780 -23.17 -23.22 0.37
CA LEU A 780 -23.48 -21.81 0.13
C LEU A 780 -24.41 -21.28 1.21
N LEU A 781 -23.99 -20.23 1.90
CA LEU A 781 -24.75 -19.52 2.93
C LEU A 781 -25.29 -18.18 2.41
N PRO A 782 -26.44 -17.68 2.95
CA PRO A 782 -26.88 -16.30 2.72
C PRO A 782 -25.80 -15.28 3.03
N ASN A 783 -25.64 -14.29 2.16
CA ASN A 783 -24.50 -13.38 2.17
C ASN A 783 -24.55 -12.32 3.27
N GLN A 784 -25.76 -11.81 3.59
CA GLN A 784 -25.93 -10.68 4.48
C GLN A 784 -25.40 -11.00 5.88
N ASP A 785 -24.54 -10.14 6.39
CA ASP A 785 -23.93 -10.27 7.73
C ASP A 785 -23.25 -11.64 7.97
N LEU A 786 -22.72 -12.28 6.92
CA LEU A 786 -22.11 -13.60 7.00
C LEU A 786 -20.89 -13.61 7.93
N ASP A 787 -20.02 -12.59 7.83
CA ASP A 787 -18.86 -12.47 8.69
C ASP A 787 -19.23 -11.80 10.02
N LYS A 788 -18.78 -12.40 11.12
CA LYS A 788 -18.83 -11.75 12.42
C LYS A 788 -17.83 -10.58 12.44
N GLY A 789 -18.24 -9.43 12.96
CA GLY A 789 -17.30 -8.36 13.24
C GLY A 789 -16.27 -8.77 14.30
N TYR A 790 -15.20 -7.98 14.42
CA TYR A 790 -14.15 -8.23 15.41
C TYR A 790 -13.63 -6.93 16.04
N ALA A 791 -12.99 -7.06 17.20
CA ALA A 791 -12.22 -6.02 17.84
C ALA A 791 -10.85 -6.59 18.23
N LYS A 792 -9.78 -6.09 17.62
CA LYS A 792 -8.41 -6.51 17.87
C LYS A 792 -7.69 -5.43 18.67
N ILE A 793 -6.97 -5.82 19.71
CA ILE A 793 -6.12 -4.94 20.51
C ILE A 793 -4.69 -5.44 20.43
N ASP A 794 -3.79 -4.53 20.05
CA ASP A 794 -2.35 -4.76 19.98
C ASP A 794 -1.63 -3.83 20.96
N VAL A 795 -0.55 -4.31 21.55
CA VAL A 795 0.29 -3.53 22.49
C VAL A 795 1.72 -3.61 22.03
N SER A 796 2.39 -2.47 22.02
CA SER A 796 3.83 -2.39 21.78
C SER A 796 4.51 -1.54 22.85
N GLY A 797 5.77 -1.81 23.08
CA GLY A 797 6.58 -1.02 23.98
C GLY A 797 8.06 -1.12 23.68
N SER A 798 8.79 -0.07 23.97
CA SER A 798 10.24 -0.10 23.89
C SER A 798 10.88 0.70 25.03
N TYR A 799 12.08 0.29 25.39
CA TYR A 799 12.86 0.97 26.41
C TYR A 799 14.32 1.09 25.94
N ARG A 800 14.83 2.31 25.92
CA ARG A 800 16.23 2.60 25.61
C ARG A 800 17.09 2.36 26.84
N VAL A 801 17.65 1.14 26.94
CA VAL A 801 18.51 0.71 28.05
C VAL A 801 19.83 1.47 28.07
N HIS A 802 20.34 1.79 26.88
CA HIS A 802 21.57 2.56 26.66
C HIS A 802 21.37 3.41 25.38
N PRO A 803 22.06 4.54 25.19
CA PRO A 803 21.95 5.32 23.94
C PRO A 803 22.10 4.51 22.64
N ARG A 804 22.80 3.38 22.70
CA ARG A 804 23.04 2.47 21.56
C ARG A 804 22.21 1.17 21.61
N LEU A 805 21.40 0.97 22.66
CA LEU A 805 20.67 -0.29 22.87
C LEU A 805 19.23 -0.01 23.26
N LYS A 806 18.29 -0.41 22.40
CA LYS A 806 16.85 -0.36 22.64
C LYS A 806 16.31 -1.79 22.74
N TRP A 807 15.62 -2.11 23.81
CA TRP A 807 14.79 -3.30 23.93
C TRP A 807 13.37 -2.98 23.50
N TYR A 808 12.65 -3.94 22.91
CA TYR A 808 11.25 -3.78 22.55
C TYR A 808 10.44 -5.07 22.67
N LEU A 809 9.14 -4.90 22.83
CA LEU A 809 8.12 -5.95 22.92
C LEU A 809 6.93 -5.54 22.08
N THR A 810 6.37 -6.49 21.33
CA THR A 810 5.11 -6.32 20.58
C THR A 810 4.20 -7.50 20.84
N ILE A 811 2.96 -7.22 21.17
CA ILE A 811 1.89 -8.21 21.36
C ILE A 811 0.78 -7.86 20.38
N GLU A 812 0.37 -8.81 19.57
CA GLU A 812 -0.73 -8.68 18.62
C GLU A 812 -1.88 -9.57 19.03
N ASN A 813 -3.10 -9.10 18.80
CA ASN A 813 -4.31 -9.79 19.23
C ASN A 813 -4.23 -10.19 20.72
N LEU A 814 -3.99 -9.19 21.58
CA LEU A 814 -3.82 -9.37 23.02
C LEU A 814 -4.96 -10.18 23.67
N LEU A 815 -6.16 -10.01 23.16
CA LEU A 815 -7.36 -10.70 23.67
C LEU A 815 -7.52 -12.10 23.10
N ASN A 816 -6.61 -12.55 22.25
CA ASN A 816 -6.67 -13.81 21.52
C ASN A 816 -8.05 -14.05 20.88
N GLN A 817 -8.61 -13.01 20.30
CA GLN A 817 -9.92 -13.09 19.65
C GLN A 817 -9.82 -13.95 18.39
N ASP A 818 -10.68 -14.94 18.29
CA ASP A 818 -10.85 -15.74 17.10
C ASP A 818 -11.75 -14.97 16.11
N TYR A 819 -11.19 -14.59 14.95
CA TYR A 819 -11.89 -13.83 13.92
C TYR A 819 -11.42 -14.18 12.52
N GLN A 820 -12.20 -13.79 11.53
CA GLN A 820 -11.93 -13.94 10.12
C GLN A 820 -12.09 -12.55 9.46
N ALA A 821 -11.07 -12.06 8.77
CA ALA A 821 -11.19 -10.85 7.95
C ALA A 821 -11.71 -11.17 6.53
N ALA A 822 -11.71 -12.45 6.18
CA ALA A 822 -12.34 -13.04 5.01
C ALA A 822 -12.89 -14.40 5.42
N SER A 823 -14.13 -14.72 5.04
CA SER A 823 -14.80 -15.97 5.38
C SER A 823 -13.98 -17.20 5.00
N GLY A 824 -13.85 -18.15 5.91
CA GLY A 824 -13.10 -19.39 5.73
C GLY A 824 -11.63 -19.33 6.14
N PHE A 825 -11.07 -18.15 6.37
CA PHE A 825 -9.66 -17.93 6.66
C PHE A 825 -9.44 -17.42 8.09
N PRO A 826 -8.87 -18.23 9.01
CA PRO A 826 -8.61 -17.79 10.37
C PRO A 826 -7.51 -16.72 10.39
N ALA A 827 -7.76 -15.66 11.15
CA ALA A 827 -6.77 -14.59 11.34
C ALA A 827 -5.68 -15.01 12.33
N LEU A 828 -4.62 -14.23 12.43
CA LEU A 828 -3.50 -14.47 13.33
C LEU A 828 -4.00 -14.47 14.79
N PRO A 829 -3.75 -15.54 15.58
CA PRO A 829 -4.08 -15.59 16.99
C PRO A 829 -3.15 -14.68 17.81
N PHE A 830 -3.18 -14.81 19.14
CA PHE A 830 -2.23 -14.12 20.01
C PHE A 830 -0.80 -14.34 19.55
N ASN A 831 -0.13 -13.25 19.23
CA ASN A 831 1.27 -13.27 18.79
C ASN A 831 2.11 -12.33 19.64
N VAL A 832 3.27 -12.79 20.12
CA VAL A 832 4.21 -11.99 20.89
C VAL A 832 5.60 -12.08 20.29
N ARG A 833 6.25 -10.93 20.17
CA ARG A 833 7.65 -10.81 19.73
C ARG A 833 8.41 -9.88 20.66
N THR A 834 9.67 -10.20 20.92
CA THR A 834 10.56 -9.34 21.69
C THR A 834 11.95 -9.33 21.06
N GLY A 835 12.62 -8.22 21.14
CA GLY A 835 13.90 -8.06 20.51
C GLY A 835 14.73 -6.88 20.99
N VAL A 836 15.86 -6.72 20.35
CA VAL A 836 16.80 -5.61 20.66
C VAL A 836 17.21 -4.93 19.36
N THR A 837 17.44 -3.62 19.46
CA THR A 837 18.05 -2.81 18.40
C THR A 837 19.35 -2.22 18.93
N ILE A 838 20.42 -2.38 18.14
CA ILE A 838 21.74 -1.81 18.40
C ILE A 838 22.03 -0.76 17.34
N THR A 839 22.35 0.47 17.74
CA THR A 839 22.69 1.57 16.83
C THR A 839 24.10 2.07 17.11
N VAL A 840 24.93 2.18 16.07
CA VAL A 840 26.31 2.65 16.15
C VAL A 840 26.54 3.78 15.14
N GLY A 841 27.25 4.82 15.49
CA GLY A 841 27.41 6.02 14.64
C GLY A 841 26.27 7.01 14.82
N GLY A 842 25.85 7.67 13.76
CA GLY A 842 24.71 8.59 13.78
C GLY A 842 24.95 9.90 14.55
N ARG A 843 26.13 10.54 14.40
CA ARG A 843 26.46 11.83 15.05
C ARG A 843 26.58 12.95 14.01
#